data_e6ea8a2a6841b31c6bd9ad3a91879a1b
#
_entry.id   e6ea8a2a6841b31c6bd9ad3a91879a1b
#
_cell.length_a   1.000
_cell.length_b   1.000
_cell.length_c   1.000
_cell.angle_alpha   90.00
_cell.angle_beta   90.00
_cell.angle_gamma   90.00
#
_symmetry.space_group_name_H-M   'P 1'
#
loop_
_entity.id
_entity.type
_entity.pdbx_description
1 polymer ?
#
loop_
_entity_poly.entity_id
_entity_poly.type
_entity_poly.pdbx_seq_one_letter_code
_entity_poly.pdbx_strand_id
1 'polypeptide(L)'
;MKLKYLYSVAVATLLCLPAQAQLKLDGGETKAPYIIPSTDSAVVAYTGDYSTIHVASNCEYNIQHVANDWLTVRREKNGNISLFATYNYLVAARQDSLMLASSDGKYERKVYVTQSGNTMSGPLYADVKISGVSGVANQAQGGYDISKSLDGNVATFYHSPWGSTPTTFPVILTYNFNTAQHVDYAIYTPRQDGNNNGNWGQVLIEYRLEGSNEWITLKDTNFGMGSGAASISFGETGIDNVKSVRYTIKSGYADDGSNGFASCAEMGFYQINTVTANEMNTFFVDKLCTQLKPNVTRDMVVGMKNEVLKRLAYALLDGNYSTDYRVSEYRAYKPVGELLNELKTSYTYNNHENPTGITFEKGERVAVIVDGLENDGISLQVRNFGPSEYNTNWYALKNGINVLTIINKGNGYIDYYTSNFQHAPNVNVHFVLGKQNGYFDLTKGHTNNDFMELLANATGEDLDLVGQYAQCVFPVETLRANTADGRWTALQFDSITYYERQLMGLFKHNRDYGNRQAIITVPKSGGLYHANNDGCCIPFQALAQPTTSDPNYFDYWGMAHELGHVNQTAGVLWIGLTEVTNNIMSAYCEHKLKKNGFHRLENESQGFRYYNYLNNGIMKEAKLLPSVGGDVFVTLIPFYQLLTYTEGTGLQPDAYPDLYETMRTTNVPAIQRGNTSENYYGDGQRQIYFCKQWCDITQTDYTDFFIQTGFLKPVNEDIGDYDTRRLHITQDMIDECINYVKAKNYPTPPAGLVFIDTYNKNAFRDKVTVPANIAIGTGCIKSGSNIQIQHASWPNVVGFKTYDATGNLIHMTNYGHGYAGSNNHYEPTYTVCAWNSAESPARITAVSYDGSEVTCYQE
;
A
#
# COMPACT_ATOMS: atom_id res chain seq x y z
N MET A 1 12.31 -18.86 -37.20
CA MET A 1 12.90 -20.16 -36.85
C MET A 1 12.11 -20.67 -35.65
N LYS A 2 11.24 -21.67 -35.90
CA LYS A 2 10.29 -22.22 -34.91
C LYS A 2 11.00 -23.28 -34.10
N LEU A 3 10.96 -23.19 -32.75
CA LEU A 3 11.21 -24.35 -31.90
C LEU A 3 9.96 -24.56 -31.03
N LYS A 4 9.25 -25.65 -31.34
CA LYS A 4 8.18 -26.23 -30.56
C LYS A 4 8.82 -27.04 -29.43
N TYR A 5 8.49 -26.75 -28.18
CA TYR A 5 8.68 -27.70 -27.08
C TYR A 5 7.39 -28.51 -26.91
N LEU A 6 7.45 -29.76 -27.36
CA LEU A 6 6.50 -30.80 -26.98
C LEU A 6 6.90 -31.34 -25.60
N TYR A 7 6.02 -31.18 -24.62
CA TYR A 7 6.03 -32.01 -23.42
C TYR A 7 5.35 -33.32 -23.73
N SER A 8 6.14 -34.36 -23.94
CA SER A 8 5.66 -35.72 -23.99
C SER A 8 5.48 -36.27 -22.58
N VAL A 9 4.20 -36.46 -22.19
CA VAL A 9 3.84 -37.34 -21.09
C VAL A 9 4.20 -38.75 -21.54
N ALA A 10 5.27 -39.29 -21.01
CA ALA A 10 5.60 -40.69 -21.17
C ALA A 10 4.72 -41.51 -20.24
N VAL A 11 3.58 -41.97 -20.72
CA VAL A 11 2.88 -43.08 -20.11
C VAL A 11 3.72 -44.31 -20.36
N ALA A 12 4.49 -44.75 -19.37
CA ALA A 12 5.19 -46.02 -19.39
C ALA A 12 4.14 -47.13 -19.31
N THR A 13 3.63 -47.56 -20.43
CA THR A 13 2.92 -48.85 -20.55
C THR A 13 3.98 -49.96 -20.36
N LEU A 14 4.13 -50.45 -19.15
CA LEU A 14 4.90 -51.62 -18.89
C LEU A 14 4.14 -52.83 -19.48
N LEU A 15 4.60 -53.30 -20.63
CA LEU A 15 4.20 -54.61 -21.16
C LEU A 15 4.60 -55.67 -20.12
N CYS A 16 3.60 -56.26 -19.45
CA CYS A 16 3.78 -57.52 -18.70
C CYS A 16 4.09 -58.64 -19.70
N LEU A 17 5.34 -58.96 -19.83
CA LEU A 17 5.74 -60.25 -20.36
C LEU A 17 5.67 -61.29 -19.24
N PRO A 18 4.97 -62.40 -19.39
CA PRO A 18 4.98 -63.45 -18.42
C PRO A 18 6.37 -64.10 -18.45
N ALA A 19 7.17 -63.85 -17.41
CA ALA A 19 8.42 -64.60 -17.23
C ALA A 19 8.10 -65.98 -16.66
N GLN A 20 7.70 -66.92 -17.51
CA GLN A 20 7.91 -68.32 -17.28
C GLN A 20 9.14 -68.75 -18.08
N ALA A 21 10.30 -68.40 -17.59
CA ALA A 21 11.53 -69.11 -17.96
C ALA A 21 11.91 -70.03 -16.78
N GLN A 22 11.40 -71.24 -16.83
CA GLN A 22 11.98 -72.31 -16.04
C GLN A 22 13.33 -72.70 -16.67
N LEU A 23 14.41 -72.12 -16.19
CA LEU A 23 15.74 -72.68 -16.41
C LEU A 23 15.92 -73.84 -15.45
N LYS A 24 15.76 -75.07 -16.00
CA LYS A 24 16.30 -76.28 -15.39
C LYS A 24 17.83 -76.23 -15.50
N LEU A 25 18.51 -75.93 -14.41
CA LEU A 25 19.94 -76.19 -14.26
C LEU A 25 20.06 -77.43 -13.39
N ASP A 26 20.43 -78.56 -14.03
CA ASP A 26 20.95 -79.79 -13.34
C ASP A 26 22.36 -79.47 -12.79
N GLY A 27 22.54 -79.58 -11.49
CA GLY A 27 23.85 -79.49 -10.85
C GLY A 27 23.71 -78.93 -9.44
N GLY A 28 23.93 -79.68 -8.46
CA GLY A 28 23.69 -79.39 -7.02
C GLY A 28 24.66 -78.39 -6.41
N GLU A 29 24.49 -77.13 -6.86
CA GLU A 29 25.01 -75.99 -6.10
C GLU A 29 23.85 -75.33 -5.34
N THR A 30 23.99 -75.16 -4.07
CA THR A 30 23.08 -74.38 -3.19
C THR A 30 23.11 -72.98 -3.76
N LYS A 31 22.07 -72.59 -4.54
CA LYS A 31 21.91 -71.23 -5.05
C LYS A 31 21.99 -70.24 -3.90
N ALA A 32 22.87 -69.24 -4.03
CA ALA A 32 22.98 -68.13 -3.09
C ALA A 32 21.57 -67.56 -2.78
N PRO A 33 21.25 -67.35 -1.51
CA PRO A 33 19.96 -66.76 -1.16
C PRO A 33 19.78 -65.39 -1.84
N TYR A 34 18.56 -65.08 -2.31
CA TYR A 34 18.25 -63.73 -2.89
C TYR A 34 16.83 -63.31 -2.47
N ILE A 35 16.64 -62.03 -2.37
CA ILE A 35 15.37 -61.30 -2.20
C ILE A 35 15.37 -60.18 -3.19
N ILE A 36 14.50 -60.20 -4.18
CA ILE A 36 14.40 -59.23 -5.26
C ILE A 36 12.98 -58.67 -5.32
N PRO A 37 12.72 -57.50 -4.77
CA PRO A 37 11.47 -56.79 -4.95
C PRO A 37 11.34 -56.30 -6.40
N SER A 38 10.12 -56.21 -6.93
CA SER A 38 9.81 -55.67 -8.25
C SER A 38 10.17 -54.17 -8.42
N THR A 39 10.36 -53.47 -7.29
CA THR A 39 10.82 -52.07 -7.24
C THR A 39 11.49 -51.80 -5.91
N ASP A 40 12.53 -50.93 -5.94
CA ASP A 40 13.14 -50.40 -4.73
C ASP A 40 12.48 -49.09 -4.27
N SER A 41 11.52 -48.54 -5.07
CA SER A 41 10.75 -47.34 -4.73
C SER A 41 9.31 -47.50 -5.24
N ALA A 42 8.38 -47.63 -4.34
CA ALA A 42 6.95 -47.66 -4.62
C ALA A 42 6.32 -46.28 -4.46
N VAL A 43 5.49 -45.87 -5.42
CA VAL A 43 4.73 -44.62 -5.37
C VAL A 43 3.26 -44.93 -5.19
N VAL A 44 2.62 -44.32 -4.20
CA VAL A 44 1.18 -44.40 -3.93
C VAL A 44 0.54 -43.02 -4.13
N ALA A 45 -0.65 -43.01 -4.72
CA ALA A 45 -1.40 -41.77 -4.89
C ALA A 45 -1.82 -41.16 -3.53
N TYR A 46 -2.03 -39.85 -3.49
CA TYR A 46 -2.50 -39.14 -2.29
C TYR A 46 -3.88 -39.62 -1.83
N THR A 47 -4.70 -40.08 -2.73
CA THR A 47 -6.03 -40.63 -2.43
C THR A 47 -6.00 -41.84 -1.50
N GLY A 48 -4.81 -42.42 -1.32
CA GLY A 48 -4.66 -43.70 -0.70
C GLY A 48 -5.12 -44.80 -1.65
N ASP A 49 -4.58 -45.95 -1.52
CA ASP A 49 -5.03 -47.19 -2.21
C ASP A 49 -4.13 -48.35 -1.78
N TYR A 50 -4.50 -49.56 -2.30
CA TYR A 50 -3.67 -50.73 -2.24
C TYR A 50 -2.64 -50.74 -3.36
N SER A 51 -1.37 -50.99 -3.03
CA SER A 51 -0.33 -51.26 -4.00
C SER A 51 0.38 -52.57 -3.62
N THR A 52 0.86 -53.29 -4.63
CA THR A 52 1.52 -54.59 -4.41
C THR A 52 2.96 -54.54 -4.92
N ILE A 53 3.91 -54.92 -4.09
CA ILE A 53 5.29 -55.15 -4.49
C ILE A 53 5.45 -56.64 -4.65
N HIS A 54 5.75 -57.10 -5.87
CA HIS A 54 6.05 -58.49 -6.14
C HIS A 54 7.46 -58.79 -5.68
N VAL A 55 7.66 -59.90 -4.95
CA VAL A 55 8.98 -60.29 -4.44
C VAL A 55 9.33 -61.66 -4.93
N ALA A 56 10.42 -61.76 -5.71
CA ALA A 56 11.05 -63.02 -6.05
C ALA A 56 12.08 -63.37 -4.99
N SER A 57 11.96 -64.55 -4.38
CA SER A 57 12.89 -64.99 -3.34
C SER A 57 13.06 -66.51 -3.35
N ASN A 58 14.25 -67.02 -3.06
CA ASN A 58 14.55 -68.42 -2.85
C ASN A 58 14.85 -68.73 -1.39
N CYS A 59 14.63 -67.81 -0.48
CA CYS A 59 14.75 -67.95 0.96
C CYS A 59 13.55 -67.32 1.65
N GLU A 60 13.30 -67.77 2.89
CA GLU A 60 12.31 -67.08 3.74
C GLU A 60 12.84 -65.68 4.15
N TYR A 61 11.95 -64.73 4.18
CA TYR A 61 12.28 -63.38 4.58
C TYR A 61 11.19 -62.77 5.46
N ASN A 62 11.57 -61.80 6.28
CA ASN A 62 10.71 -60.99 7.12
C ASN A 62 10.70 -59.56 6.61
N ILE A 63 9.60 -58.85 6.91
CA ILE A 63 9.46 -57.43 6.64
C ILE A 63 9.68 -56.70 7.96
N GLN A 64 10.64 -55.81 7.98
CA GLN A 64 10.84 -54.88 9.09
C GLN A 64 10.32 -53.51 8.62
N HIS A 65 9.30 -53.02 9.32
CA HIS A 65 8.69 -51.74 9.07
C HIS A 65 8.30 -51.11 10.40
N VAL A 66 8.64 -49.86 10.61
CA VAL A 66 8.21 -49.07 11.77
C VAL A 66 6.78 -48.65 11.51
N ALA A 67 5.84 -49.14 12.29
CA ALA A 67 4.43 -48.81 12.12
C ALA A 67 4.23 -47.31 12.27
N ASN A 68 3.46 -46.75 11.35
CA ASN A 68 2.98 -45.37 11.37
C ASN A 68 1.48 -45.33 11.04
N ASP A 69 0.89 -44.17 11.13
CA ASP A 69 -0.57 -43.93 10.98
C ASP A 69 -1.05 -43.89 9.53
N TRP A 70 -0.13 -43.86 8.56
CA TRP A 70 -0.54 -43.70 7.16
C TRP A 70 -0.19 -44.88 6.24
N LEU A 71 0.78 -45.73 6.59
CA LEU A 71 1.22 -46.84 5.77
C LEU A 71 1.10 -48.15 6.55
N THR A 72 0.24 -49.03 6.05
CA THR A 72 0.16 -50.42 6.53
C THR A 72 0.87 -51.34 5.56
N VAL A 73 1.81 -52.13 6.04
CA VAL A 73 2.60 -53.06 5.24
C VAL A 73 2.25 -54.50 5.68
N ARG A 74 1.91 -55.35 4.72
CA ARG A 74 1.53 -56.74 4.99
C ARG A 74 2.20 -57.69 3.99
N ARG A 75 2.78 -58.77 4.48
CA ARG A 75 3.23 -59.88 3.64
C ARG A 75 2.06 -60.80 3.32
N GLU A 76 1.82 -61.03 2.04
CA GLU A 76 0.82 -61.94 1.57
C GLU A 76 1.26 -63.42 1.56
N LYS A 77 0.31 -64.36 1.52
CA LYS A 77 0.63 -65.80 1.50
C LYS A 77 1.46 -66.23 0.29
N ASN A 78 1.37 -65.50 -0.83
CA ASN A 78 2.15 -65.75 -2.04
C ASN A 78 3.57 -65.14 -1.99
N GLY A 79 3.96 -64.55 -0.87
CA GLY A 79 5.25 -63.86 -0.71
C GLY A 79 5.33 -62.44 -1.21
N ASN A 80 4.30 -61.89 -1.79
CA ASN A 80 4.24 -60.48 -2.18
C ASN A 80 3.98 -59.56 -0.96
N ILE A 81 4.13 -58.26 -1.16
CA ILE A 81 3.91 -57.27 -0.12
C ILE A 81 2.76 -56.37 -0.56
N SER A 82 1.73 -56.34 0.25
CA SER A 82 0.64 -55.36 0.09
C SER A 82 0.94 -54.14 0.92
N LEU A 83 0.85 -53.00 0.27
CA LEU A 83 0.91 -51.68 0.89
C LEU A 83 -0.51 -51.08 0.88
N PHE A 84 -0.97 -50.62 2.00
CA PHE A 84 -2.18 -49.83 2.09
C PHE A 84 -1.83 -48.47 2.68
N ALA A 85 -2.01 -47.40 1.90
CA ALA A 85 -1.81 -46.05 2.36
C ALA A 85 -3.14 -45.35 2.61
N THR A 86 -3.24 -44.64 3.73
CA THR A 86 -4.39 -43.77 4.01
C THR A 86 -4.35 -42.51 3.14
N TYR A 87 -5.46 -41.78 3.08
CA TYR A 87 -5.54 -40.52 2.37
C TYR A 87 -4.48 -39.50 2.88
N ASN A 88 -3.68 -38.91 1.97
CA ASN A 88 -2.75 -37.82 2.29
C ASN A 88 -3.42 -36.48 2.05
N TYR A 89 -3.80 -35.78 3.10
CA TYR A 89 -4.40 -34.45 3.01
C TYR A 89 -3.36 -33.32 2.93
N LEU A 90 -2.05 -33.64 3.09
CA LEU A 90 -0.98 -32.65 3.01
C LEU A 90 -0.61 -32.37 1.56
N VAL A 91 -0.19 -31.11 1.27
CA VAL A 91 0.39 -30.76 -0.04
C VAL A 91 1.71 -31.46 -0.26
N ALA A 92 2.48 -31.65 0.80
CA ALA A 92 3.75 -32.35 0.74
C ALA A 92 3.57 -33.85 0.55
N ALA A 93 4.42 -34.45 -0.26
CA ALA A 93 4.58 -35.89 -0.30
C ALA A 93 5.13 -36.38 1.05
N ARG A 94 4.73 -37.60 1.44
CA ARG A 94 5.28 -38.24 2.63
C ARG A 94 6.01 -39.52 2.22
N GLN A 95 7.05 -39.89 2.97
CA GLN A 95 7.92 -41.00 2.64
C GLN A 95 8.10 -41.90 3.83
N ASP A 96 8.27 -43.18 3.52
CA ASP A 96 8.63 -44.24 4.48
C ASP A 96 9.51 -45.30 3.80
N SER A 97 9.95 -46.28 4.52
CA SER A 97 10.71 -47.41 3.98
C SER A 97 10.48 -48.68 4.75
N LEU A 98 10.55 -49.79 4.07
CA LEU A 98 10.55 -51.14 4.67
C LEU A 98 11.83 -51.89 4.31
N MET A 99 12.28 -52.74 5.19
CA MET A 99 13.44 -53.60 5.00
C MET A 99 12.97 -55.04 4.86
N LEU A 100 13.38 -55.70 3.80
CA LEU A 100 13.18 -57.12 3.57
C LEU A 100 14.48 -57.82 4.01
N ALA A 101 14.44 -58.62 5.03
CA ALA A 101 15.60 -59.29 5.57
C ALA A 101 15.43 -60.82 5.56
N SER A 102 16.42 -61.57 5.08
CA SER A 102 16.44 -63.02 5.21
C SER A 102 16.41 -63.43 6.67
N SER A 103 15.91 -64.66 6.96
CA SER A 103 15.78 -65.14 8.33
C SER A 103 17.13 -65.28 9.06
N ASP A 104 18.25 -65.42 8.32
CA ASP A 104 19.60 -65.44 8.87
C ASP A 104 20.26 -64.03 8.89
N GLY A 105 19.57 -63.02 8.46
CA GLY A 105 20.04 -61.61 8.50
C GLY A 105 21.16 -61.29 7.50
N LYS A 106 21.51 -62.22 6.58
CA LYS A 106 22.63 -61.97 5.67
C LYS A 106 22.24 -61.20 4.40
N TYR A 107 20.97 -61.18 4.04
CA TYR A 107 20.48 -60.50 2.85
C TYR A 107 19.38 -59.52 3.26
N GLU A 108 19.60 -58.28 2.87
CA GLU A 108 18.67 -57.20 3.16
C GLU A 108 18.41 -56.41 1.87
N ARG A 109 17.14 -55.95 1.70
CA ARG A 109 16.70 -55.03 0.65
C ARG A 109 15.81 -53.99 1.23
N LYS A 110 16.20 -52.73 1.06
CA LYS A 110 15.40 -51.60 1.47
C LYS A 110 14.48 -51.18 0.32
N VAL A 111 13.22 -50.99 0.58
CA VAL A 111 12.24 -50.44 -0.36
C VAL A 111 11.67 -49.15 0.20
N TYR A 112 11.75 -48.10 -0.56
CA TYR A 112 11.16 -46.79 -0.23
C TYR A 112 9.71 -46.77 -0.67
N VAL A 113 8.86 -46.10 0.11
CA VAL A 113 7.47 -45.87 -0.22
C VAL A 113 7.25 -44.38 -0.16
N THR A 114 6.84 -43.81 -1.29
CA THR A 114 6.48 -42.39 -1.39
C THR A 114 5.00 -42.27 -1.67
N GLN A 115 4.28 -41.60 -0.81
CA GLN A 115 2.91 -41.17 -1.15
C GLN A 115 2.93 -39.72 -1.65
N SER A 116 2.32 -39.49 -2.83
CA SER A 116 2.25 -38.15 -3.40
C SER A 116 1.50 -37.18 -2.48
N GLY A 117 1.87 -35.90 -2.56
CA GLY A 117 1.11 -34.85 -1.90
C GLY A 117 -0.24 -34.59 -2.58
N ASN A 118 -1.16 -34.02 -1.85
CA ASN A 118 -2.48 -33.68 -2.38
C ASN A 118 -2.40 -32.40 -3.22
N THR A 119 -2.48 -32.53 -4.53
CA THR A 119 -2.46 -31.46 -5.51
C THR A 119 -3.85 -30.83 -5.75
N MET A 120 -4.85 -31.20 -4.96
CA MET A 120 -6.23 -30.72 -5.13
C MET A 120 -6.80 -31.02 -6.53
N SER A 121 -6.40 -32.11 -7.13
CA SER A 121 -6.86 -32.53 -8.45
C SER A 121 -8.21 -33.27 -8.43
N GLY A 122 -8.72 -33.56 -7.24
CA GLY A 122 -10.05 -34.19 -7.06
C GLY A 122 -11.21 -33.26 -7.38
N PRO A 123 -12.46 -33.79 -7.40
CA PRO A 123 -13.63 -33.00 -7.67
C PRO A 123 -13.88 -31.94 -6.59
N LEU A 124 -14.07 -30.70 -7.01
CA LEU A 124 -14.28 -29.55 -6.11
C LEU A 124 -15.75 -29.17 -5.98
N TYR A 125 -16.60 -29.68 -6.85
CA TYR A 125 -18.02 -29.31 -6.91
C TYR A 125 -18.20 -27.79 -6.88
N ALA A 126 -17.41 -27.10 -7.73
CA ALA A 126 -17.49 -25.66 -7.88
C ALA A 126 -18.89 -25.24 -8.38
N ASP A 127 -19.25 -24.00 -8.11
CA ASP A 127 -20.49 -23.43 -8.57
C ASP A 127 -20.56 -23.38 -10.10
N VAL A 128 -21.76 -23.41 -10.65
CA VAL A 128 -22.00 -23.53 -12.09
C VAL A 128 -22.21 -22.13 -12.67
N LYS A 129 -21.33 -21.72 -13.61
CA LYS A 129 -21.57 -20.51 -14.39
C LYS A 129 -22.73 -20.73 -15.36
N ILE A 130 -23.74 -19.88 -15.30
CA ILE A 130 -24.90 -19.91 -16.17
C ILE A 130 -24.47 -19.55 -17.59
N SER A 131 -24.78 -20.38 -18.55
CA SER A 131 -24.49 -20.18 -19.98
C SER A 131 -25.68 -19.60 -20.75
N GLY A 132 -25.46 -19.17 -22.00
CA GLY A 132 -26.55 -18.64 -22.82
C GLY A 132 -27.05 -17.27 -22.35
N VAL A 133 -26.14 -16.43 -21.89
CA VAL A 133 -26.42 -15.04 -21.52
C VAL A 133 -26.09 -14.13 -22.69
N SER A 134 -26.97 -13.17 -22.97
CA SER A 134 -26.77 -12.09 -23.95
C SER A 134 -26.95 -10.74 -23.28
N GLY A 135 -26.32 -9.70 -23.80
CA GLY A 135 -26.32 -8.36 -23.24
C GLY A 135 -26.88 -7.29 -24.18
N VAL A 136 -27.52 -6.26 -23.61
CA VAL A 136 -27.94 -5.03 -24.30
C VAL A 136 -27.51 -3.85 -23.45
N ALA A 137 -26.83 -2.87 -24.05
CA ALA A 137 -26.46 -1.60 -23.42
C ALA A 137 -27.20 -0.44 -24.09
N ASN A 138 -27.61 0.58 -23.32
CA ASN A 138 -28.24 1.80 -23.87
C ASN A 138 -27.25 2.69 -24.62
N GLN A 139 -25.95 2.56 -24.37
CA GLN A 139 -24.87 3.28 -25.03
C GLN A 139 -23.58 2.45 -24.95
N ALA A 140 -22.71 2.55 -25.92
CA ALA A 140 -21.40 1.89 -25.90
C ALA A 140 -20.40 2.67 -26.82
N GLN A 141 -19.12 2.63 -26.47
CA GLN A 141 -18.05 3.08 -27.32
C GLN A 141 -17.85 2.09 -28.49
N GLY A 142 -17.58 2.62 -29.68
CA GLY A 142 -17.31 1.77 -30.87
C GLY A 142 -16.17 0.76 -30.57
N GLY A 143 -16.45 -0.53 -30.80
CA GLY A 143 -15.52 -1.62 -30.52
C GLY A 143 -15.51 -2.14 -29.07
N TYR A 144 -16.26 -1.51 -28.16
CA TYR A 144 -16.35 -1.86 -26.74
C TYR A 144 -17.80 -2.15 -26.34
N ASP A 145 -18.51 -2.89 -27.16
CA ASP A 145 -19.91 -3.26 -26.91
C ASP A 145 -20.06 -4.28 -25.76
N ILE A 146 -21.30 -4.46 -25.33
CA ILE A 146 -21.60 -5.29 -24.13
C ILE A 146 -21.20 -6.77 -24.28
N SER A 147 -21.03 -7.28 -25.50
CA SER A 147 -20.58 -8.67 -25.71
C SER A 147 -19.19 -8.91 -25.15
N LYS A 148 -18.39 -7.85 -25.02
CA LYS A 148 -17.07 -7.88 -24.38
C LYS A 148 -17.11 -8.21 -22.90
N SER A 149 -18.23 -7.99 -22.23
CA SER A 149 -18.41 -8.38 -20.83
C SER A 149 -18.90 -9.83 -20.66
N LEU A 150 -18.99 -10.61 -21.75
CA LEU A 150 -19.48 -11.98 -21.77
C LEU A 150 -18.57 -12.94 -22.55
N ASP A 151 -17.43 -12.49 -23.03
CA ASP A 151 -16.55 -13.26 -23.93
C ASP A 151 -15.54 -14.16 -23.19
N GLY A 152 -15.49 -14.10 -21.87
CA GLY A 152 -14.61 -14.90 -21.03
C GLY A 152 -13.17 -14.43 -21.02
N ASN A 153 -12.92 -13.21 -21.49
CA ASN A 153 -11.58 -12.64 -21.60
C ASN A 153 -11.49 -11.30 -20.84
N VAL A 154 -10.96 -11.31 -19.66
CA VAL A 154 -10.80 -10.11 -18.80
C VAL A 154 -9.90 -9.01 -19.40
N ALA A 155 -9.17 -9.30 -20.49
CA ALA A 155 -8.39 -8.29 -21.20
C ALA A 155 -9.26 -7.46 -22.18
N THR A 156 -10.48 -7.89 -22.47
CA THR A 156 -11.48 -7.14 -23.22
C THR A 156 -12.57 -6.64 -22.27
N PHE A 157 -13.22 -5.54 -22.61
CA PHE A 157 -14.25 -4.99 -21.75
C PHE A 157 -15.30 -4.17 -22.52
N TYR A 158 -16.50 -4.13 -21.99
CA TYR A 158 -17.49 -3.12 -22.33
C TYR A 158 -17.05 -1.76 -21.81
N HIS A 159 -17.30 -0.68 -22.59
CA HIS A 159 -17.09 0.70 -22.14
C HIS A 159 -18.15 1.66 -22.70
N SER A 160 -18.63 2.59 -21.88
CA SER A 160 -19.50 3.67 -22.31
C SER A 160 -18.74 4.69 -23.17
N PRO A 161 -19.42 5.56 -23.94
CA PRO A 161 -18.76 6.47 -24.87
C PRO A 161 -17.80 7.46 -24.21
N TRP A 162 -16.74 7.84 -24.94
CA TRP A 162 -15.80 8.92 -24.60
C TRP A 162 -15.49 9.80 -25.81
N GLY A 163 -14.81 10.93 -25.61
CA GLY A 163 -14.42 11.87 -26.67
C GLY A 163 -15.55 12.79 -27.08
N SER A 164 -15.86 12.86 -28.40
CA SER A 164 -16.86 13.77 -28.95
C SER A 164 -18.31 13.47 -28.54
N THR A 165 -18.57 12.27 -28.08
CA THR A 165 -19.88 11.85 -27.55
C THR A 165 -19.64 11.34 -26.12
N PRO A 166 -19.75 12.22 -25.11
CA PRO A 166 -19.46 11.82 -23.73
C PRO A 166 -20.54 10.90 -23.17
N THR A 167 -20.15 10.08 -22.19
CA THR A 167 -21.08 9.25 -21.42
C THR A 167 -22.17 10.09 -20.78
N THR A 168 -23.42 9.62 -20.88
CA THR A 168 -24.57 10.21 -20.20
C THR A 168 -25.12 9.21 -19.19
N PHE A 169 -25.06 9.52 -17.92
CA PHE A 169 -25.66 8.71 -16.88
C PHE A 169 -27.19 8.88 -16.81
N PRO A 170 -27.95 7.80 -16.49
CA PRO A 170 -27.47 6.47 -16.16
C PRO A 170 -27.07 5.64 -17.41
N VAL A 171 -25.99 4.88 -17.25
CA VAL A 171 -25.65 3.81 -18.19
C VAL A 171 -26.43 2.56 -17.78
N ILE A 172 -27.11 1.92 -18.74
CA ILE A 172 -27.97 0.78 -18.46
C ILE A 172 -27.43 -0.43 -19.22
N LEU A 173 -27.04 -1.47 -18.45
CA LEU A 173 -26.65 -2.79 -18.97
C LEU A 173 -27.72 -3.80 -18.61
N THR A 174 -28.27 -4.51 -19.60
CA THR A 174 -29.27 -5.57 -19.38
C THR A 174 -28.74 -6.90 -19.90
N TYR A 175 -28.70 -7.88 -19.03
CA TYR A 175 -28.30 -9.25 -19.36
C TYR A 175 -29.53 -10.16 -19.39
N ASN A 176 -29.71 -10.92 -20.48
CA ASN A 176 -30.85 -11.76 -20.72
C ASN A 176 -30.41 -13.21 -20.81
N PHE A 177 -31.13 -14.10 -20.10
CA PHE A 177 -30.92 -15.55 -20.17
C PHE A 177 -31.77 -16.15 -21.30
N ASN A 178 -31.22 -17.09 -22.07
CA ASN A 178 -31.96 -17.79 -23.13
C ASN A 178 -33.21 -18.51 -22.58
N THR A 179 -33.07 -19.14 -21.41
CA THR A 179 -34.15 -19.69 -20.62
C THR A 179 -34.11 -19.13 -19.22
N ALA A 180 -35.25 -19.07 -18.52
CA ALA A 180 -35.27 -18.63 -17.14
C ALA A 180 -34.34 -19.51 -16.26
N GLN A 181 -33.63 -18.88 -15.35
CA GLN A 181 -32.63 -19.53 -14.52
C GLN A 181 -32.92 -19.33 -13.03
N HIS A 182 -32.44 -20.25 -12.22
CA HIS A 182 -32.16 -20.00 -10.82
C HIS A 182 -30.83 -19.25 -10.75
N VAL A 183 -30.75 -18.13 -10.03
CA VAL A 183 -29.55 -17.35 -9.88
C VAL A 183 -29.25 -17.14 -8.40
N ASP A 184 -28.12 -17.64 -7.94
CA ASP A 184 -27.66 -17.45 -6.55
C ASP A 184 -26.83 -16.17 -6.40
N TYR A 185 -25.94 -15.89 -7.35
CA TYR A 185 -25.11 -14.68 -7.33
C TYR A 185 -24.58 -14.33 -8.74
N ALA A 186 -24.13 -13.09 -8.86
CA ALA A 186 -23.39 -12.61 -10.03
C ALA A 186 -22.00 -12.11 -9.62
N ILE A 187 -21.06 -12.07 -10.57
CA ILE A 187 -19.76 -11.46 -10.38
C ILE A 187 -19.58 -10.35 -11.42
N TYR A 188 -19.38 -9.13 -10.96
CA TYR A 188 -18.89 -8.01 -11.75
C TYR A 188 -17.38 -7.94 -11.69
N THR A 189 -16.71 -7.98 -12.82
CA THR A 189 -15.26 -7.79 -12.95
C THR A 189 -15.01 -6.45 -13.66
N PRO A 190 -14.44 -5.45 -12.98
CA PRO A 190 -13.99 -4.21 -13.61
C PRO A 190 -12.91 -4.45 -14.66
N ARG A 191 -12.58 -3.44 -15.47
CA ARG A 191 -11.43 -3.53 -16.41
C ARG A 191 -10.13 -3.82 -15.65
N GLN A 192 -9.24 -4.60 -16.31
CA GLN A 192 -8.03 -5.16 -15.69
C GLN A 192 -6.74 -4.71 -16.40
N ASP A 193 -6.78 -3.62 -17.14
CA ASP A 193 -5.65 -3.10 -17.93
C ASP A 193 -4.83 -2.01 -17.20
N GLY A 194 -5.01 -1.87 -15.88
CA GLY A 194 -4.33 -0.89 -15.04
C GLY A 194 -4.97 0.51 -15.05
N ASN A 195 -6.06 0.71 -15.80
CA ASN A 195 -6.81 1.96 -15.84
C ASN A 195 -8.19 1.77 -15.16
N ASN A 196 -8.59 2.68 -14.29
CA ASN A 196 -9.84 2.60 -13.54
C ASN A 196 -11.03 3.28 -14.23
N ASN A 197 -10.85 3.93 -15.40
CA ASN A 197 -11.91 4.63 -16.11
C ASN A 197 -13.09 3.71 -16.40
N GLY A 198 -14.24 4.06 -15.86
CA GLY A 198 -15.47 3.31 -15.98
C GLY A 198 -15.72 2.27 -14.89
N ASN A 199 -14.85 2.10 -13.89
CA ASN A 199 -15.16 1.27 -12.73
C ASN A 199 -16.38 1.83 -12.02
N TRP A 200 -17.31 0.94 -11.64
CA TRP A 200 -18.64 1.34 -11.18
C TRP A 200 -18.63 2.02 -9.81
N GLY A 201 -19.38 3.13 -9.72
CA GLY A 201 -19.77 3.76 -8.46
C GLY A 201 -21.19 3.31 -8.05
N GLN A 202 -22.13 4.23 -7.98
CA GLN A 202 -23.51 3.95 -7.57
C GLN A 202 -24.27 3.20 -8.65
N VAL A 203 -24.88 2.03 -8.31
CA VAL A 203 -25.60 1.17 -9.26
C VAL A 203 -26.89 0.64 -8.62
N LEU A 204 -28.01 0.81 -9.33
CA LEU A 204 -29.26 0.11 -9.04
C LEU A 204 -29.29 -1.21 -9.83
N ILE A 205 -29.48 -2.31 -9.10
CA ILE A 205 -29.56 -3.66 -9.66
C ILE A 205 -30.99 -4.17 -9.57
N GLU A 206 -31.51 -4.65 -10.68
CA GLU A 206 -32.88 -5.13 -10.79
C GLU A 206 -32.90 -6.42 -11.58
N TYR A 207 -33.91 -7.26 -11.30
CA TYR A 207 -34.16 -8.47 -12.05
C TYR A 207 -35.62 -8.55 -12.53
N ARG A 208 -35.86 -9.40 -13.52
CA ARG A 208 -37.19 -9.67 -14.07
C ARG A 208 -37.38 -11.17 -14.22
N LEU A 209 -38.54 -11.63 -13.82
CA LEU A 209 -38.93 -13.04 -13.92
C LEU A 209 -39.48 -13.38 -15.31
N GLU A 210 -39.47 -14.65 -15.67
CA GLU A 210 -40.07 -15.18 -16.88
C GLU A 210 -41.59 -14.89 -16.89
N GLY A 211 -42.09 -14.40 -18.02
CA GLY A 211 -43.50 -14.03 -18.17
C GLY A 211 -43.91 -12.70 -17.52
N SER A 212 -43.01 -12.00 -16.82
CA SER A 212 -43.26 -10.69 -16.25
C SER A 212 -42.56 -9.57 -17.05
N ASN A 213 -43.19 -8.40 -17.13
CA ASN A 213 -42.58 -7.18 -17.64
C ASN A 213 -42.08 -6.23 -16.51
N GLU A 214 -42.36 -6.57 -15.25
CA GLU A 214 -42.02 -5.78 -14.09
C GLU A 214 -40.54 -6.01 -13.68
N TRP A 215 -39.85 -4.92 -13.39
CA TRP A 215 -38.50 -4.95 -12.80
C TRP A 215 -38.60 -4.88 -11.29
N ILE A 216 -37.99 -5.83 -10.62
CA ILE A 216 -37.96 -5.97 -9.17
C ILE A 216 -36.54 -5.51 -8.72
N THR A 217 -36.48 -4.54 -7.79
CA THR A 217 -35.22 -4.10 -7.23
C THR A 217 -34.59 -5.21 -6.41
N LEU A 218 -33.36 -5.61 -6.79
CA LEU A 218 -32.51 -6.47 -5.98
C LEU A 218 -31.75 -5.63 -4.96
N LYS A 219 -31.07 -4.56 -5.43
CA LYS A 219 -30.17 -3.79 -4.60
C LYS A 219 -29.88 -2.41 -5.23
N ASP A 220 -29.63 -1.39 -4.40
CA ASP A 220 -29.02 -0.11 -4.80
C ASP A 220 -27.72 0.05 -3.98
N THR A 221 -26.56 -0.01 -4.63
CA THR A 221 -25.27 -0.12 -3.95
C THR A 221 -24.17 0.68 -4.65
N ASN A 222 -23.13 1.04 -3.91
CA ASN A 222 -21.95 1.71 -4.45
C ASN A 222 -20.77 0.72 -4.47
N PHE A 223 -20.21 0.49 -5.67
CA PHE A 223 -19.02 -0.36 -5.87
C PHE A 223 -17.69 0.35 -5.56
N GLY A 224 -17.73 1.63 -5.21
CA GLY A 224 -16.54 2.38 -4.76
C GLY A 224 -15.54 2.72 -5.85
N MET A 225 -15.86 2.46 -7.13
CA MET A 225 -14.97 2.75 -8.28
C MET A 225 -13.61 2.03 -8.24
N GLY A 226 -13.50 0.96 -7.45
CA GLY A 226 -12.29 0.16 -7.28
C GLY A 226 -12.03 -0.82 -8.42
N SER A 227 -10.84 -1.42 -8.44
CA SER A 227 -10.42 -2.43 -9.43
C SER A 227 -10.80 -3.86 -9.04
N GLY A 228 -11.27 -4.08 -7.83
CA GLY A 228 -11.65 -5.39 -7.32
C GLY A 228 -12.91 -5.95 -7.99
N ALA A 229 -12.89 -7.24 -8.30
CA ALA A 229 -14.10 -7.93 -8.72
C ALA A 229 -15.06 -8.06 -7.55
N ALA A 230 -16.36 -7.87 -7.79
CA ALA A 230 -17.39 -7.87 -6.75
C ALA A 230 -18.44 -8.96 -6.98
N SER A 231 -18.78 -9.67 -5.90
CA SER A 231 -19.90 -10.64 -5.88
C SER A 231 -21.19 -9.93 -5.48
N ILE A 232 -22.28 -10.27 -6.16
CA ILE A 232 -23.61 -9.71 -5.97
C ILE A 232 -24.56 -10.87 -5.63
N SER A 233 -24.98 -10.94 -4.38
CA SER A 233 -25.88 -11.99 -3.91
C SER A 233 -27.33 -11.76 -4.41
N PHE A 234 -28.01 -12.83 -4.77
CA PHE A 234 -29.43 -12.84 -5.09
C PHE A 234 -30.27 -13.37 -3.90
N GLY A 235 -29.77 -13.23 -2.68
CA GLY A 235 -30.42 -13.70 -1.46
C GLY A 235 -29.83 -15.00 -0.93
N GLU A 236 -30.28 -15.44 0.24
CA GLU A 236 -29.76 -16.66 0.90
C GLU A 236 -29.99 -17.95 0.09
N THR A 237 -31.07 -18.01 -0.65
CA THR A 237 -31.47 -19.20 -1.43
C THR A 237 -31.50 -18.95 -2.93
N GLY A 238 -30.95 -17.84 -3.38
CA GLY A 238 -31.07 -17.41 -4.77
C GLY A 238 -32.48 -16.99 -5.18
N ILE A 239 -32.67 -16.69 -6.46
CA ILE A 239 -33.96 -16.33 -7.05
C ILE A 239 -34.25 -17.24 -8.22
N ASP A 240 -35.44 -17.86 -8.19
CA ASP A 240 -35.92 -18.74 -9.24
C ASP A 240 -36.56 -17.97 -10.40
N ASN A 241 -36.54 -18.60 -11.59
CA ASN A 241 -37.21 -18.08 -12.79
C ASN A 241 -36.75 -16.70 -13.27
N VAL A 242 -35.49 -16.32 -12.98
CA VAL A 242 -34.92 -15.06 -13.46
C VAL A 242 -34.74 -15.13 -14.98
N LYS A 243 -35.30 -14.15 -15.69
CA LYS A 243 -35.19 -14.01 -17.14
C LYS A 243 -34.18 -12.96 -17.55
N SER A 244 -34.07 -11.89 -16.79
CA SER A 244 -33.16 -10.78 -17.09
C SER A 244 -32.64 -10.12 -15.80
N VAL A 245 -31.43 -9.58 -15.86
CA VAL A 245 -30.85 -8.73 -14.81
C VAL A 245 -30.42 -7.41 -15.44
N ARG A 246 -30.74 -6.30 -14.80
CA ARG A 246 -30.42 -4.95 -15.25
C ARG A 246 -29.57 -4.22 -14.22
N TYR A 247 -28.50 -3.61 -14.71
CA TYR A 247 -27.62 -2.72 -13.95
C TYR A 247 -27.83 -1.31 -14.46
N THR A 248 -28.37 -0.42 -13.62
CA THR A 248 -28.53 1.01 -13.89
C THR A 248 -27.40 1.74 -13.16
N ILE A 249 -26.31 2.02 -13.89
CA ILE A 249 -25.08 2.62 -13.37
C ILE A 249 -25.31 4.14 -13.35
N LYS A 250 -25.24 4.76 -12.16
CA LYS A 250 -25.52 6.16 -11.91
C LYS A 250 -24.24 7.01 -11.84
N SER A 251 -23.07 6.38 -11.56
CA SER A 251 -21.76 7.02 -11.53
C SER A 251 -20.64 6.00 -11.76
N GLY A 252 -19.50 6.48 -12.24
CA GLY A 252 -18.30 5.66 -12.40
C GLY A 252 -17.03 6.53 -12.49
N TYR A 253 -15.88 5.92 -12.40
CA TYR A 253 -14.60 6.63 -12.33
C TYR A 253 -14.21 7.26 -13.66
N ALA A 254 -13.52 8.42 -13.59
CA ALA A 254 -12.77 9.05 -14.69
C ALA A 254 -11.55 9.78 -14.13
N ASP A 255 -10.43 9.67 -14.81
CA ASP A 255 -9.20 10.37 -14.51
C ASP A 255 -9.03 11.72 -15.23
N ASP A 256 -9.90 12.01 -16.20
CA ASP A 256 -9.85 13.21 -17.05
C ASP A 256 -10.70 14.40 -16.54
N GLY A 257 -11.29 14.26 -15.33
CA GLY A 257 -12.19 15.27 -14.77
C GLY A 257 -13.57 15.35 -15.41
N SER A 258 -13.94 14.37 -16.27
CA SER A 258 -15.29 14.23 -16.80
C SER A 258 -16.28 13.75 -15.73
N ASN A 259 -17.56 13.64 -16.10
CA ASN A 259 -18.62 13.12 -15.20
C ASN A 259 -18.50 11.60 -14.95
N GLY A 260 -17.47 10.93 -15.48
CA GLY A 260 -17.24 9.52 -15.33
C GLY A 260 -17.67 8.66 -16.51
N PHE A 261 -17.32 7.37 -16.44
CA PHE A 261 -17.63 6.35 -17.44
C PHE A 261 -18.22 5.11 -16.78
N ALA A 262 -18.66 4.14 -17.60
CA ALA A 262 -19.01 2.80 -17.14
C ALA A 262 -18.30 1.74 -17.98
N SER A 263 -17.60 0.80 -17.33
CA SER A 263 -16.92 -0.32 -17.97
C SER A 263 -17.21 -1.65 -17.25
N CYS A 264 -17.04 -2.76 -17.97
CA CYS A 264 -17.21 -4.11 -17.42
C CYS A 264 -16.36 -5.08 -18.25
N ALA A 265 -15.34 -5.69 -17.64
CA ALA A 265 -14.54 -6.70 -18.32
C ALA A 265 -15.31 -8.02 -18.41
N GLU A 266 -15.88 -8.49 -17.30
CA GLU A 266 -16.70 -9.69 -17.28
C GLU A 266 -17.91 -9.55 -16.35
N MET A 267 -19.03 -10.12 -16.78
CA MET A 267 -20.23 -10.32 -15.99
C MET A 267 -20.60 -11.82 -16.00
N GLY A 268 -20.50 -12.46 -14.85
CA GLY A 268 -20.87 -13.86 -14.68
C GLY A 268 -22.09 -14.02 -13.78
N PHE A 269 -22.94 -15.00 -14.08
CA PHE A 269 -24.07 -15.41 -13.23
C PHE A 269 -23.89 -16.86 -12.83
N TYR A 270 -24.25 -17.23 -11.59
CA TYR A 270 -23.87 -18.52 -11.02
C TYR A 270 -24.99 -19.17 -10.20
N GLN A 271 -24.93 -20.51 -10.17
CA GLN A 271 -25.71 -21.38 -9.27
C GLN A 271 -24.77 -22.07 -8.30
N ILE A 272 -25.13 -22.09 -7.01
CA ILE A 272 -24.36 -22.75 -5.95
C ILE A 272 -24.46 -24.26 -6.10
N ASN A 273 -23.35 -24.98 -5.95
CA ASN A 273 -23.35 -26.43 -6.01
C ASN A 273 -23.90 -27.04 -4.72
N THR A 274 -25.02 -27.72 -4.83
CA THR A 274 -25.74 -28.31 -3.67
C THR A 274 -24.94 -29.38 -2.93
N VAL A 275 -24.00 -30.08 -3.60
CA VAL A 275 -23.16 -31.10 -2.95
C VAL A 275 -22.29 -30.43 -1.90
N THR A 276 -21.61 -29.34 -2.27
CA THR A 276 -20.77 -28.59 -1.36
C THR A 276 -21.55 -28.04 -0.17
N ALA A 277 -22.65 -27.37 -0.40
CA ALA A 277 -23.52 -26.84 0.67
C ALA A 277 -23.99 -27.92 1.64
N ASN A 278 -24.44 -29.08 1.10
CA ASN A 278 -24.88 -30.20 1.91
C ASN A 278 -23.73 -30.78 2.77
N GLU A 279 -22.55 -30.95 2.23
CA GLU A 279 -21.40 -31.45 3.00
C GLU A 279 -20.97 -30.46 4.09
N MET A 280 -20.91 -29.17 3.84
CA MET A 280 -20.64 -28.15 4.88
C MET A 280 -21.64 -28.32 6.04
N ASN A 281 -22.94 -28.33 5.74
CA ASN A 281 -23.98 -28.46 6.75
C ASN A 281 -24.00 -29.83 7.46
N THR A 282 -23.56 -30.90 6.82
CA THR A 282 -23.59 -32.26 7.39
C THR A 282 -22.43 -32.49 8.35
N PHE A 283 -21.23 -32.05 8.00
CA PHE A 283 -20.01 -32.42 8.69
C PHE A 283 -19.50 -31.37 9.68
N PHE A 284 -19.78 -30.08 9.46
CA PHE A 284 -19.22 -28.99 10.25
C PHE A 284 -20.26 -28.33 11.17
N VAL A 285 -19.77 -27.75 12.27
CA VAL A 285 -20.58 -27.06 13.27
C VAL A 285 -20.95 -25.65 12.81
N ASP A 286 -20.02 -24.98 12.18
CA ASP A 286 -20.10 -23.56 11.80
C ASP A 286 -19.97 -23.37 10.26
N LYS A 287 -20.43 -22.23 9.78
CA LYS A 287 -20.41 -21.90 8.35
C LYS A 287 -19.00 -21.73 7.77
N LEU A 288 -18.00 -21.44 8.62
CA LEU A 288 -16.60 -21.34 8.22
C LEU A 288 -15.90 -22.70 8.18
N CYS A 289 -16.56 -23.77 8.61
CA CYS A 289 -16.01 -25.12 8.68
C CYS A 289 -14.77 -25.22 9.58
N THR A 290 -14.74 -24.50 10.71
CA THR A 290 -13.59 -24.50 11.63
C THR A 290 -13.60 -25.70 12.58
N GLN A 291 -14.75 -26.32 12.79
CA GLN A 291 -14.94 -27.46 13.69
C GLN A 291 -15.82 -28.52 13.05
N LEU A 292 -15.45 -29.79 13.24
CA LEU A 292 -16.31 -30.91 12.90
C LEU A 292 -17.38 -31.14 13.97
N LYS A 293 -18.54 -31.62 13.55
CA LYS A 293 -19.55 -32.10 14.49
C LYS A 293 -19.03 -33.28 15.32
N PRO A 294 -19.43 -33.42 16.60
CA PRO A 294 -18.82 -34.39 17.53
C PRO A 294 -18.90 -35.86 17.09
N ASN A 295 -19.84 -36.19 16.21
CA ASN A 295 -20.08 -37.57 15.75
C ASN A 295 -19.39 -37.87 14.41
N VAL A 296 -18.64 -36.98 13.84
CA VAL A 296 -17.94 -37.22 12.57
C VAL A 296 -16.76 -38.16 12.77
N THR A 297 -16.73 -39.23 11.99
CA THR A 297 -15.65 -40.23 12.02
C THR A 297 -14.89 -40.27 10.70
N ARG A 298 -13.72 -40.89 10.69
CA ARG A 298 -12.92 -41.06 9.47
C ARG A 298 -13.69 -41.79 8.36
N ASP A 299 -14.47 -42.83 8.72
CA ASP A 299 -15.26 -43.56 7.75
C ASP A 299 -16.32 -42.67 7.07
N MET A 300 -16.92 -41.76 7.82
CA MET A 300 -17.84 -40.76 7.24
C MET A 300 -17.11 -39.80 6.29
N VAL A 301 -15.92 -39.33 6.66
CA VAL A 301 -15.13 -38.42 5.84
C VAL A 301 -14.64 -39.07 4.55
N VAL A 302 -14.37 -40.38 4.53
CA VAL A 302 -14.07 -41.14 3.28
C VAL A 302 -15.16 -40.92 2.23
N GLY A 303 -16.43 -40.85 2.65
CA GLY A 303 -17.60 -40.64 1.77
C GLY A 303 -17.78 -39.23 1.22
N MET A 304 -17.04 -38.24 1.74
CA MET A 304 -17.12 -36.87 1.26
C MET A 304 -16.66 -36.77 -0.20
N LYS A 305 -17.39 -35.96 -0.98
CA LYS A 305 -17.16 -35.78 -2.42
C LYS A 305 -16.31 -34.57 -2.72
N ASN A 306 -16.54 -33.44 -2.01
CA ASN A 306 -15.77 -32.22 -2.17
C ASN A 306 -14.36 -32.40 -1.59
N GLU A 307 -13.35 -32.32 -2.44
CA GLU A 307 -11.97 -32.61 -2.08
C GLU A 307 -11.41 -31.63 -1.03
N VAL A 308 -11.82 -30.34 -1.09
CA VAL A 308 -11.39 -29.32 -0.11
C VAL A 308 -11.94 -29.64 1.27
N LEU A 309 -13.24 -29.88 1.36
CA LEU A 309 -13.92 -30.17 2.64
C LEU A 309 -13.43 -31.48 3.24
N LYS A 310 -13.22 -32.50 2.39
CA LYS A 310 -12.67 -33.78 2.79
C LYS A 310 -11.27 -33.63 3.40
N ARG A 311 -10.40 -32.89 2.73
CA ARG A 311 -9.05 -32.59 3.21
C ARG A 311 -9.08 -31.86 4.54
N LEU A 312 -9.91 -30.80 4.66
CA LEU A 312 -10.09 -30.04 5.90
C LEU A 312 -10.58 -30.94 7.04
N ALA A 313 -11.57 -31.78 6.77
CA ALA A 313 -12.12 -32.71 7.75
C ALA A 313 -11.04 -33.68 8.29
N TYR A 314 -10.18 -34.24 7.44
CA TYR A 314 -9.06 -35.06 7.88
C TYR A 314 -8.08 -34.29 8.74
N ALA A 315 -7.70 -33.08 8.33
CA ALA A 315 -6.76 -32.25 9.09
C ALA A 315 -7.30 -31.91 10.50
N LEU A 316 -8.60 -31.63 10.59
CA LEU A 316 -9.28 -31.36 11.86
C LEU A 316 -9.38 -32.64 12.74
N LEU A 317 -9.69 -33.82 12.16
CA LEU A 317 -9.71 -35.09 12.89
C LEU A 317 -8.36 -35.44 13.47
N ASP A 318 -7.27 -35.10 12.78
CA ASP A 318 -5.90 -35.39 13.21
C ASP A 318 -5.34 -34.35 14.19
N GLY A 319 -6.09 -33.27 14.44
CA GLY A 319 -5.59 -32.17 15.28
C GLY A 319 -4.38 -31.41 14.68
N ASN A 320 -4.16 -31.53 13.37
CA ASN A 320 -3.04 -30.96 12.63
C ASN A 320 -3.41 -29.70 11.83
N TYR A 321 -4.49 -29.03 12.22
CA TYR A 321 -4.95 -27.84 11.54
C TYR A 321 -4.84 -26.63 12.47
N SER A 322 -3.92 -25.68 12.14
CA SER A 322 -3.86 -24.38 12.81
C SER A 322 -4.83 -23.41 12.15
N THR A 323 -5.58 -22.69 12.96
CA THR A 323 -6.46 -21.59 12.52
C THR A 323 -5.77 -20.23 12.49
N ASP A 324 -4.53 -20.13 13.01
CA ASP A 324 -3.76 -18.89 13.04
C ASP A 324 -3.62 -18.31 11.64
N TYR A 325 -3.91 -17.01 11.48
CA TYR A 325 -4.01 -16.29 10.20
C TYR A 325 -5.00 -16.89 9.20
N ARG A 326 -5.38 -18.17 9.32
CA ARG A 326 -6.34 -18.82 8.41
C ARG A 326 -7.77 -18.37 8.65
N VAL A 327 -8.14 -18.17 9.91
CA VAL A 327 -9.49 -17.72 10.28
C VAL A 327 -9.37 -16.34 10.90
N SER A 328 -9.92 -15.35 10.23
CA SER A 328 -9.84 -13.95 10.67
C SER A 328 -11.10 -13.19 10.30
N GLU A 329 -11.34 -12.14 11.08
CA GLU A 329 -12.40 -11.18 10.87
C GLU A 329 -11.82 -9.93 10.20
N TYR A 330 -12.49 -9.40 9.16
CA TYR A 330 -12.05 -8.25 8.38
C TYR A 330 -13.10 -7.16 8.40
N ARG A 331 -12.67 -5.94 8.67
CA ARG A 331 -13.53 -4.75 8.64
C ARG A 331 -13.54 -4.10 7.27
N ALA A 332 -14.59 -3.33 7.02
CA ALA A 332 -14.65 -2.44 5.87
C ALA A 332 -13.83 -1.16 6.06
N TYR A 333 -13.36 -0.59 4.96
CA TYR A 333 -12.70 0.70 4.88
C TYR A 333 -13.43 1.64 3.93
N LYS A 334 -13.21 2.95 4.09
CA LYS A 334 -13.71 3.94 3.13
C LYS A 334 -13.03 3.74 1.77
N PRO A 335 -13.77 3.79 0.64
CA PRO A 335 -13.17 3.68 -0.69
C PRO A 335 -12.08 4.73 -0.91
N VAL A 336 -10.93 4.30 -1.39
CA VAL A 336 -9.73 5.17 -1.52
C VAL A 336 -9.95 6.35 -2.45
N GLY A 337 -10.78 6.20 -3.51
CA GLY A 337 -11.16 7.29 -4.40
C GLY A 337 -12.08 8.32 -3.74
N GLU A 338 -13.01 7.89 -2.87
CA GLU A 338 -13.83 8.80 -2.07
C GLU A 338 -12.99 9.57 -1.05
N LEU A 339 -12.04 8.87 -0.41
CA LEU A 339 -11.11 9.47 0.54
C LEU A 339 -10.23 10.54 -0.13
N LEU A 340 -9.63 10.23 -1.28
CA LEU A 340 -8.84 11.16 -2.07
C LEU A 340 -9.64 12.42 -2.42
N ASN A 341 -10.87 12.26 -2.89
CA ASN A 341 -11.75 13.38 -3.26
C ASN A 341 -12.15 14.25 -2.06
N GLU A 342 -12.38 13.64 -0.91
CA GLU A 342 -12.74 14.33 0.32
C GLU A 342 -11.56 15.05 0.95
N LEU A 343 -10.40 14.40 1.03
CA LEU A 343 -9.18 14.97 1.60
C LEU A 343 -8.46 15.93 0.63
N LYS A 344 -8.83 15.90 -0.66
CA LYS A 344 -8.18 16.70 -1.72
C LYS A 344 -6.69 16.42 -1.84
N THR A 345 -6.25 15.20 -1.53
CA THR A 345 -4.87 14.76 -1.62
C THR A 345 -4.45 14.52 -3.07
N SER A 346 -3.13 14.45 -3.32
CA SER A 346 -2.61 14.23 -4.67
C SER A 346 -2.69 12.78 -5.11
N TYR A 347 -2.56 11.83 -4.16
CA TYR A 347 -2.62 10.39 -4.42
C TYR A 347 -3.52 9.68 -3.40
N THR A 348 -3.94 8.47 -3.76
CA THR A 348 -4.70 7.58 -2.88
C THR A 348 -3.83 7.04 -1.74
N TYR A 349 -4.45 6.62 -0.64
CA TYR A 349 -3.72 6.08 0.52
C TYR A 349 -3.29 4.62 0.27
N ASN A 350 -4.09 3.68 0.72
CA ASN A 350 -3.75 2.26 0.68
C ASN A 350 -4.89 1.46 0.03
N ASN A 351 -4.57 0.57 -0.89
CA ASN A 351 -5.51 -0.32 -1.55
C ASN A 351 -5.32 -1.80 -1.18
N HIS A 352 -4.62 -2.12 -0.06
CA HIS A 352 -4.37 -3.48 0.44
C HIS A 352 -4.40 -3.53 1.99
N GLU A 353 -5.40 -2.92 2.59
CA GLU A 353 -5.48 -2.64 4.03
C GLU A 353 -5.61 -3.86 4.94
N ASN A 354 -6.28 -4.90 4.52
CA ASN A 354 -6.57 -6.08 5.33
C ASN A 354 -5.61 -7.24 5.00
N PRO A 355 -4.36 -7.25 5.52
CA PRO A 355 -3.44 -8.36 5.26
C PRO A 355 -3.97 -9.65 5.89
N THR A 356 -3.91 -10.73 5.15
CA THR A 356 -4.40 -12.04 5.62
C THR A 356 -3.36 -12.84 6.39
N GLY A 357 -2.08 -12.56 6.17
CA GLY A 357 -0.99 -13.40 6.63
C GLY A 357 -0.88 -14.73 5.88
N ILE A 358 -1.58 -14.84 4.75
CA ILE A 358 -1.50 -16.01 3.86
C ILE A 358 -0.81 -15.57 2.57
N THR A 359 0.15 -16.37 2.13
CA THR A 359 0.82 -16.20 0.85
C THR A 359 0.48 -17.36 -0.08
N PHE A 360 0.51 -17.08 -1.38
CA PHE A 360 0.05 -17.98 -2.42
C PHE A 360 1.12 -18.16 -3.50
N GLU A 361 1.08 -19.33 -4.16
CA GLU A 361 1.91 -19.63 -5.32
C GLU A 361 1.11 -19.54 -6.62
N LYS A 362 1.79 -19.18 -7.69
CA LYS A 362 1.19 -19.17 -9.04
C LYS A 362 0.72 -20.56 -9.46
N GLY A 363 -0.52 -20.65 -9.93
CA GLY A 363 -1.16 -21.91 -10.34
C GLY A 363 -1.73 -22.72 -9.18
N GLU A 364 -1.58 -22.27 -7.93
CA GLU A 364 -2.15 -22.93 -6.77
C GLU A 364 -3.68 -22.85 -6.81
N ARG A 365 -4.35 -23.98 -6.49
CA ARG A 365 -5.79 -24.02 -6.24
C ARG A 365 -6.02 -23.85 -4.76
N VAL A 366 -6.78 -22.84 -4.40
CA VAL A 366 -7.06 -22.49 -3.02
C VAL A 366 -8.57 -22.48 -2.77
N ALA A 367 -8.93 -22.69 -1.52
CA ALA A 367 -10.30 -22.57 -1.06
C ALA A 367 -10.39 -21.54 0.05
N VAL A 368 -11.35 -20.64 -0.09
CA VAL A 368 -11.64 -19.57 0.87
C VAL A 368 -13.12 -19.67 1.24
N ILE A 369 -13.40 -19.79 2.53
CA ILE A 369 -14.78 -19.83 3.04
C ILE A 369 -15.08 -18.47 3.67
N VAL A 370 -16.21 -17.89 3.32
CA VAL A 370 -16.63 -16.55 3.77
C VAL A 370 -17.98 -16.66 4.47
N ASP A 371 -18.14 -15.92 5.57
CA ASP A 371 -19.42 -15.76 6.26
C ASP A 371 -19.59 -14.32 6.77
N GLY A 372 -20.83 -13.86 6.80
CA GLY A 372 -21.17 -12.51 7.29
C GLY A 372 -21.14 -11.42 6.22
N LEU A 373 -20.94 -11.78 4.95
CA LEU A 373 -21.06 -10.81 3.86
C LEU A 373 -22.55 -10.55 3.57
N GLU A 374 -23.01 -9.32 3.87
CA GLU A 374 -24.43 -8.98 3.70
C GLU A 374 -24.69 -8.27 2.36
N ASN A 375 -24.17 -7.08 2.21
CA ASN A 375 -24.60 -6.18 1.15
C ASN A 375 -23.48 -5.70 0.23
N ASP A 376 -22.25 -5.78 0.64
CA ASP A 376 -21.10 -5.25 -0.09
C ASP A 376 -20.26 -6.37 -0.69
N GLY A 377 -19.69 -6.11 -1.87
CA GLY A 377 -18.77 -7.04 -2.49
C GLY A 377 -17.42 -7.01 -1.76
N ILE A 378 -16.80 -8.20 -1.64
CA ILE A 378 -15.39 -8.30 -1.22
C ILE A 378 -14.61 -9.12 -2.23
N SER A 379 -13.30 -8.91 -2.28
CA SER A 379 -12.42 -9.77 -3.06
C SER A 379 -11.16 -10.15 -2.28
N LEU A 380 -10.57 -11.28 -2.65
CA LEU A 380 -9.19 -11.58 -2.32
C LEU A 380 -8.31 -10.89 -3.34
N GLN A 381 -7.46 -9.98 -2.89
CA GLN A 381 -6.38 -9.42 -3.67
C GLN A 381 -5.12 -10.24 -3.39
N VAL A 382 -4.47 -10.76 -4.43
CA VAL A 382 -3.14 -11.39 -4.34
C VAL A 382 -2.14 -10.47 -4.99
N ARG A 383 -1.19 -9.95 -4.21
CA ARG A 383 -0.23 -8.94 -4.65
C ARG A 383 1.20 -9.39 -4.46
N ASN A 384 2.00 -9.23 -5.51
CA ASN A 384 3.43 -9.45 -5.52
C ASN A 384 4.17 -8.11 -5.57
N PHE A 385 5.09 -7.90 -4.64
CA PHE A 385 5.94 -6.70 -4.55
C PHE A 385 7.38 -6.97 -4.99
N GLY A 386 7.66 -8.14 -5.53
CA GLY A 386 9.01 -8.58 -5.87
C GLY A 386 9.68 -7.81 -6.99
N PRO A 387 11.03 -7.93 -7.10
CA PRO A 387 11.81 -7.16 -8.06
C PRO A 387 11.58 -7.58 -9.53
N SER A 388 11.12 -8.80 -9.75
CA SER A 388 10.89 -9.37 -11.09
C SER A 388 9.42 -9.47 -11.48
N GLU A 389 8.52 -9.51 -10.52
CA GLU A 389 7.08 -9.58 -10.71
C GLU A 389 6.42 -8.57 -9.77
N TYR A 390 5.87 -7.51 -10.33
CA TYR A 390 5.10 -6.50 -9.60
C TYR A 390 3.70 -6.48 -10.22
N ASN A 391 2.80 -7.28 -9.63
CA ASN A 391 1.47 -7.46 -10.17
C ASN A 391 0.44 -7.75 -9.08
N THR A 392 -0.82 -7.52 -9.42
CA THR A 392 -1.96 -7.72 -8.53
C THR A 392 -3.08 -8.41 -9.31
N ASN A 393 -3.74 -9.38 -8.67
CA ASN A 393 -4.96 -9.98 -9.18
C ASN A 393 -6.03 -10.03 -8.11
N TRP A 394 -7.29 -9.86 -8.50
CA TRP A 394 -8.44 -9.86 -7.61
C TRP A 394 -9.35 -11.04 -7.93
N TYR A 395 -9.86 -11.66 -6.87
CA TYR A 395 -10.78 -12.79 -6.94
C TYR A 395 -12.02 -12.44 -6.12
N ALA A 396 -13.17 -12.26 -6.78
CA ALA A 396 -14.42 -12.01 -6.07
C ALA A 396 -14.73 -13.14 -5.09
N LEU A 397 -15.16 -12.77 -3.90
CA LEU A 397 -15.57 -13.70 -2.86
C LEU A 397 -17.06 -13.55 -2.59
N LYS A 398 -17.71 -14.67 -2.26
CA LYS A 398 -19.10 -14.76 -1.82
C LYS A 398 -19.21 -15.55 -0.54
N ASN A 399 -20.34 -15.46 0.18
CA ASN A 399 -20.61 -16.33 1.32
C ASN A 399 -20.53 -17.81 0.92
N GLY A 400 -20.02 -18.64 1.83
CA GLY A 400 -19.72 -20.05 1.60
C GLY A 400 -18.37 -20.25 0.96
N ILE A 401 -18.16 -21.41 0.34
CA ILE A 401 -16.86 -21.80 -0.24
C ILE A 401 -16.61 -21.13 -1.59
N ASN A 402 -15.41 -20.58 -1.73
CA ASN A 402 -14.86 -20.05 -2.97
C ASN A 402 -13.65 -20.89 -3.36
N VAL A 403 -13.62 -21.42 -4.57
CA VAL A 403 -12.50 -22.19 -5.10
C VAL A 403 -11.84 -21.36 -6.18
N LEU A 404 -10.57 -21.02 -5.95
CA LEU A 404 -9.80 -20.10 -6.78
C LEU A 404 -8.59 -20.79 -7.39
N THR A 405 -8.16 -20.36 -8.56
CA THR A 405 -6.86 -20.71 -9.13
C THR A 405 -6.02 -19.43 -9.16
N ILE A 406 -4.92 -19.42 -8.44
CA ILE A 406 -4.09 -18.24 -8.26
C ILE A 406 -3.27 -17.97 -9.52
N ILE A 407 -3.34 -16.74 -10.04
CA ILE A 407 -2.69 -16.35 -11.30
C ILE A 407 -1.25 -15.87 -11.08
N ASN A 408 -1.00 -15.17 -9.95
CA ASN A 408 0.33 -14.67 -9.56
C ASN A 408 0.66 -15.13 -8.14
N LYS A 409 1.94 -15.32 -7.84
CA LYS A 409 2.36 -15.49 -6.44
C LYS A 409 2.23 -14.18 -5.67
N GLY A 410 2.15 -14.24 -4.35
CA GLY A 410 2.18 -13.04 -3.49
C GLY A 410 1.38 -13.18 -2.21
N ASN A 411 1.34 -12.10 -1.44
CA ASN A 411 0.56 -12.01 -0.20
C ASN A 411 -0.91 -11.74 -0.51
N GLY A 412 -1.80 -12.31 0.31
CA GLY A 412 -3.24 -12.11 0.23
C GLY A 412 -3.73 -10.96 1.09
N TYR A 413 -4.68 -10.19 0.56
CA TYR A 413 -5.39 -9.12 1.24
C TYR A 413 -6.88 -9.23 1.00
N ILE A 414 -7.71 -8.89 1.98
CA ILE A 414 -9.15 -8.79 1.79
C ILE A 414 -9.49 -7.35 1.37
N ASP A 415 -9.85 -7.20 0.11
CA ASP A 415 -10.30 -5.94 -0.46
C ASP A 415 -11.77 -5.74 -0.06
N TYR A 416 -11.98 -4.94 1.01
CA TYR A 416 -13.30 -4.64 1.55
C TYR A 416 -13.44 -3.14 1.75
N TYR A 417 -13.93 -2.47 0.69
CA TYR A 417 -14.17 -1.03 0.67
C TYR A 417 -15.64 -0.74 0.37
N THR A 418 -16.26 0.11 1.19
CA THR A 418 -17.65 0.54 0.99
C THR A 418 -17.86 1.95 1.53
N SER A 419 -18.72 2.74 0.86
CA SER A 419 -19.11 4.06 1.38
C SER A 419 -19.80 3.99 2.75
N ASN A 420 -20.41 2.85 3.07
CA ASN A 420 -21.05 2.56 4.36
C ASN A 420 -20.09 1.93 5.39
N PHE A 421 -18.78 2.10 5.23
CA PHE A 421 -17.75 1.42 6.03
C PHE A 421 -17.93 1.52 7.55
N GLN A 422 -18.53 2.59 8.06
CA GLN A 422 -18.76 2.80 9.50
C GLN A 422 -19.84 1.87 10.08
N HIS A 423 -20.73 1.35 9.24
CA HIS A 423 -21.86 0.51 9.64
C HIS A 423 -21.85 -0.86 8.93
N ALA A 424 -20.92 -1.08 8.02
CA ALA A 424 -20.77 -2.35 7.36
C ALA A 424 -20.35 -3.42 8.38
N PRO A 425 -20.95 -4.62 8.34
CA PRO A 425 -20.56 -5.70 9.25
C PRO A 425 -19.16 -6.16 8.93
N ASN A 426 -18.44 -6.64 9.92
CA ASN A 426 -17.20 -7.37 9.69
C ASN A 426 -17.49 -8.69 9.00
N VAL A 427 -16.56 -9.14 8.17
CA VAL A 427 -16.66 -10.37 7.40
C VAL A 427 -15.66 -11.39 7.91
N ASN A 428 -16.12 -12.60 8.17
CA ASN A 428 -15.27 -13.69 8.60
C ASN A 428 -14.79 -14.48 7.40
N VAL A 429 -13.49 -14.76 7.34
CA VAL A 429 -12.87 -15.48 6.23
C VAL A 429 -11.98 -16.60 6.76
N HIS A 430 -12.13 -17.79 6.17
CA HIS A 430 -11.29 -18.94 6.45
C HIS A 430 -10.54 -19.38 5.19
N PHE A 431 -9.22 -19.19 5.19
CA PHE A 431 -8.32 -19.70 4.16
C PHE A 431 -7.99 -21.17 4.43
N VAL A 432 -8.75 -22.08 3.83
CA VAL A 432 -8.54 -23.54 4.04
C VAL A 432 -7.16 -23.96 3.52
N LEU A 433 -6.68 -23.32 2.47
CA LEU A 433 -5.41 -23.56 1.78
C LEU A 433 -4.61 -22.27 1.68
N GLY A 434 -3.37 -22.38 1.22
CA GLY A 434 -2.38 -21.31 1.19
C GLY A 434 -1.34 -21.49 2.29
N LYS A 435 -0.23 -20.82 2.17
CA LYS A 435 0.87 -20.91 3.15
C LYS A 435 0.72 -19.81 4.20
N GLN A 436 0.84 -20.18 5.48
CA GLN A 436 0.86 -19.20 6.56
C GLN A 436 2.22 -18.47 6.54
N ASN A 437 2.17 -17.15 6.32
CA ASN A 437 3.30 -16.23 6.37
C ASN A 437 3.27 -15.39 7.65
N GLY A 438 2.07 -15.05 8.09
CA GLY A 438 1.83 -14.09 9.16
C GLY A 438 2.05 -12.64 8.70
N TYR A 439 1.86 -11.71 9.63
CA TYR A 439 2.18 -10.30 9.51
C TYR A 439 2.44 -9.71 10.89
N PHE A 440 3.27 -8.69 10.95
CA PHE A 440 3.54 -7.97 12.19
C PHE A 440 2.52 -6.86 12.38
N ASP A 441 1.95 -6.71 13.60
CA ASP A 441 0.86 -5.74 13.83
C ASP A 441 1.00 -5.06 15.19
N LEU A 442 1.34 -3.77 15.16
CA LEU A 442 1.44 -2.94 16.37
C LEU A 442 0.10 -2.81 17.10
N THR A 443 -1.02 -2.82 16.38
CA THR A 443 -2.36 -2.66 16.96
C THR A 443 -2.83 -3.88 17.73
N LYS A 444 -2.23 -5.04 17.43
CA LYS A 444 -2.42 -6.30 18.18
C LYS A 444 -1.45 -6.46 19.36
N GLY A 445 -0.57 -5.48 19.55
CA GLY A 445 0.41 -5.50 20.63
C GLY A 445 1.61 -6.41 20.37
N HIS A 446 1.89 -6.77 19.12
CA HIS A 446 3.06 -7.59 18.78
C HIS A 446 4.36 -6.93 19.28
N THR A 447 5.20 -7.73 19.86
CA THR A 447 6.52 -7.36 20.40
C THR A 447 7.62 -7.60 19.36
N ASN A 448 8.85 -7.17 19.67
CA ASN A 448 9.97 -7.53 18.80
C ASN A 448 10.27 -9.04 18.76
N ASN A 449 9.92 -9.79 19.80
CA ASN A 449 10.03 -11.26 19.77
C ASN A 449 9.07 -11.85 18.73
N ASP A 450 7.84 -11.38 18.67
CA ASP A 450 6.86 -11.81 17.65
C ASP A 450 7.36 -11.48 16.24
N PHE A 451 7.99 -10.30 16.04
CA PHE A 451 8.62 -9.94 14.77
C PHE A 451 9.73 -10.91 14.36
N MET A 452 10.62 -11.24 15.30
CA MET A 452 11.73 -12.18 15.03
C MET A 452 11.22 -13.59 14.75
N GLU A 453 10.16 -14.03 15.42
CA GLU A 453 9.51 -15.31 15.16
C GLU A 453 8.84 -15.35 13.78
N LEU A 454 8.14 -14.28 13.40
CA LEU A 454 7.57 -14.13 12.06
C LEU A 454 8.66 -14.21 10.97
N LEU A 455 9.77 -13.50 11.15
CA LEU A 455 10.89 -13.56 10.20
C LEU A 455 11.50 -14.97 10.11
N ALA A 456 11.66 -15.66 11.24
CA ALA A 456 12.22 -17.02 11.27
C ALA A 456 11.33 -18.02 10.51
N ASN A 457 10.00 -17.87 10.60
CA ASN A 457 9.01 -18.78 10.06
C ASN A 457 8.38 -18.31 8.75
N ALA A 458 8.81 -17.16 8.21
CA ALA A 458 8.23 -16.59 6.98
C ALA A 458 8.32 -17.58 5.81
N THR A 459 7.19 -17.77 5.14
CA THR A 459 7.03 -18.65 3.97
C THR A 459 6.86 -17.88 2.67
N GLY A 460 6.55 -16.57 2.77
CA GLY A 460 6.44 -15.61 1.66
C GLY A 460 7.74 -14.83 1.44
N GLU A 461 7.78 -14.10 0.34
CA GLU A 461 8.90 -13.21 0.00
C GLU A 461 8.83 -11.88 0.75
N ASP A 462 7.63 -11.41 1.08
CA ASP A 462 7.37 -10.13 1.72
C ASP A 462 6.64 -10.31 3.05
N LEU A 463 6.88 -9.39 3.99
CA LEU A 463 6.18 -9.31 5.27
C LEU A 463 5.52 -7.95 5.43
N ASP A 464 4.26 -7.96 5.84
CA ASP A 464 3.52 -6.75 6.22
C ASP A 464 3.88 -6.32 7.65
N LEU A 465 4.14 -5.03 7.83
CA LEU A 465 4.26 -4.36 9.12
C LEU A 465 3.12 -3.35 9.24
N VAL A 466 2.17 -3.62 10.12
CA VAL A 466 0.92 -2.88 10.27
C VAL A 466 0.98 -2.00 11.51
N GLY A 467 0.79 -0.70 11.32
CA GLY A 467 0.59 0.29 12.37
C GLY A 467 -0.88 0.72 12.47
N GLN A 468 -1.14 1.73 13.28
CA GLN A 468 -2.45 2.38 13.36
C GLN A 468 -2.73 3.21 12.10
N TYR A 469 -1.72 3.89 11.57
CA TYR A 469 -1.83 4.89 10.49
C TYR A 469 -1.08 4.49 9.22
N ALA A 470 -0.10 3.62 9.33
CA ALA A 470 0.75 3.15 8.23
C ALA A 470 0.70 1.64 8.06
N GLN A 471 0.89 1.16 6.83
CA GLN A 471 1.13 -0.24 6.51
C GLN A 471 2.33 -0.33 5.57
N CYS A 472 3.36 -1.05 6.01
CA CYS A 472 4.57 -1.25 5.23
C CYS A 472 4.61 -2.68 4.69
N VAL A 473 5.14 -2.86 3.48
CA VAL A 473 5.41 -4.18 2.90
C VAL A 473 6.86 -4.23 2.44
N PHE A 474 7.64 -5.05 3.12
CA PHE A 474 9.08 -5.16 2.86
C PHE A 474 9.52 -6.61 2.63
N PRO A 475 10.56 -6.83 1.80
CA PRO A 475 11.11 -8.16 1.59
C PRO A 475 11.65 -8.76 2.90
N VAL A 476 11.29 -10.02 3.16
CA VAL A 476 11.72 -10.76 4.36
C VAL A 476 13.26 -10.80 4.46
N GLU A 477 13.96 -10.98 3.35
CA GLU A 477 15.44 -11.01 3.34
C GLU A 477 16.03 -9.65 3.75
N THR A 478 15.43 -8.55 3.29
CA THR A 478 15.86 -7.20 3.66
C THR A 478 15.62 -6.93 5.14
N LEU A 479 14.46 -7.32 5.67
CA LEU A 479 14.16 -7.19 7.09
C LEU A 479 15.13 -8.03 7.94
N ARG A 480 15.45 -9.26 7.53
CA ARG A 480 16.46 -10.09 8.20
C ARG A 480 17.85 -9.44 8.24
N ALA A 481 18.21 -8.73 7.17
CA ALA A 481 19.53 -8.10 7.06
C ALA A 481 19.65 -6.78 7.84
N ASN A 482 18.59 -5.99 7.91
CA ASN A 482 18.68 -4.60 8.34
C ASN A 482 17.91 -4.29 9.64
N THR A 483 16.91 -5.13 10.02
CA THR A 483 15.94 -4.78 11.06
C THR A 483 16.18 -5.60 12.33
N ALA A 484 16.90 -5.04 13.28
CA ALA A 484 17.13 -5.66 14.58
C ALA A 484 15.92 -5.50 15.52
N ASP A 485 15.12 -4.46 15.34
CA ASP A 485 13.90 -4.16 16.09
C ASP A 485 12.78 -3.74 15.14
N GLY A 486 11.96 -4.72 14.72
CA GLY A 486 10.84 -4.50 13.80
C GLY A 486 9.73 -3.64 14.41
N ARG A 487 9.55 -3.71 15.73
CA ARG A 487 8.58 -2.87 16.43
C ARG A 487 8.99 -1.39 16.36
N TRP A 488 10.27 -1.12 16.59
CA TRP A 488 10.79 0.24 16.46
C TRP A 488 10.62 0.75 15.02
N THR A 489 11.04 -0.03 14.01
CA THR A 489 10.95 0.35 12.60
C THR A 489 9.50 0.64 12.17
N ALA A 490 8.57 -0.23 12.51
CA ALA A 490 7.14 -0.02 12.21
C ALA A 490 6.59 1.26 12.89
N LEU A 491 7.01 1.53 14.14
CA LEU A 491 6.62 2.73 14.87
C LEU A 491 7.13 4.02 14.22
N GLN A 492 8.28 4.01 13.50
CA GLN A 492 8.75 5.21 12.83
C GLN A 492 7.80 5.61 11.69
N PHE A 493 7.40 4.67 10.84
CA PHE A 493 6.44 4.93 9.77
C PHE A 493 5.07 5.34 10.30
N ASP A 494 4.60 4.66 11.32
CA ASP A 494 3.32 5.00 11.97
C ASP A 494 3.35 6.41 12.57
N SER A 495 4.47 6.79 13.18
CA SER A 495 4.68 8.13 13.76
C SER A 495 4.77 9.22 12.69
N ILE A 496 5.48 8.97 11.57
CA ILE A 496 5.53 9.92 10.46
C ILE A 496 4.11 10.17 9.95
N THR A 497 3.37 9.10 9.65
CA THR A 497 2.00 9.20 9.15
C THR A 497 1.07 9.90 10.15
N TYR A 498 1.22 9.61 11.44
CA TYR A 498 0.47 10.31 12.51
C TYR A 498 0.73 11.83 12.49
N TYR A 499 2.00 12.26 12.44
CA TYR A 499 2.32 13.68 12.44
C TYR A 499 1.86 14.40 11.17
N GLU A 500 1.96 13.76 10.02
CA GLU A 500 1.40 14.34 8.79
C GLU A 500 -0.11 14.54 8.88
N ARG A 501 -0.85 13.55 9.39
CA ARG A 501 -2.30 13.68 9.64
C ARG A 501 -2.63 14.76 10.66
N GLN A 502 -1.80 14.91 11.68
CA GLN A 502 -1.93 15.98 12.66
C GLN A 502 -1.77 17.35 11.99
N LEU A 503 -0.72 17.53 11.18
CA LEU A 503 -0.48 18.78 10.45
C LEU A 503 -1.60 19.09 9.45
N MET A 504 -2.13 18.05 8.78
CA MET A 504 -3.28 18.18 7.90
C MET A 504 -4.60 18.45 8.64
N GLY A 505 -4.62 18.42 9.95
CA GLY A 505 -5.81 18.65 10.78
C GLY A 505 -6.84 17.51 10.72
N LEU A 506 -6.47 16.29 10.28
CA LEU A 506 -7.43 15.20 10.12
C LEU A 506 -8.06 14.81 11.45
N PHE A 507 -7.31 14.80 12.54
CA PHE A 507 -7.85 14.52 13.88
C PHE A 507 -8.73 15.65 14.39
N LYS A 508 -8.27 16.90 14.23
CA LYS A 508 -9.00 18.08 14.69
C LYS A 508 -10.37 18.23 14.02
N HIS A 509 -10.44 17.93 12.71
CA HIS A 509 -11.64 18.13 11.91
C HIS A 509 -12.42 16.83 11.63
N ASN A 510 -12.13 15.74 12.37
CA ASN A 510 -12.79 14.43 12.24
C ASN A 510 -12.76 13.87 10.80
N ARG A 511 -11.60 13.98 10.14
CA ARG A 511 -11.35 13.48 8.79
C ARG A 511 -10.50 12.21 8.76
N ASP A 512 -10.11 11.70 9.92
CA ASP A 512 -9.41 10.41 10.01
C ASP A 512 -10.41 9.25 10.03
N TYR A 513 -10.50 8.53 8.94
CA TYR A 513 -11.43 7.42 8.75
C TYR A 513 -10.82 6.06 9.04
N GLY A 514 -9.56 6.03 9.47
CA GLY A 514 -8.84 4.82 9.82
C GLY A 514 -8.27 4.04 8.63
N ASN A 515 -8.34 4.60 7.40
CA ASN A 515 -7.53 4.08 6.28
C ASN A 515 -6.06 4.35 6.56
N ARG A 516 -5.19 3.37 6.29
CA ARG A 516 -3.74 3.52 6.45
C ARG A 516 -3.09 4.13 5.21
N GLN A 517 -1.91 4.69 5.36
CA GLN A 517 -1.06 5.00 4.22
C GLN A 517 -0.12 3.83 3.93
N ALA A 518 0.06 3.52 2.65
CA ALA A 518 0.93 2.43 2.22
C ALA A 518 2.38 2.90 2.04
N ILE A 519 3.31 2.09 2.50
CA ILE A 519 4.74 2.18 2.22
C ILE A 519 5.16 0.82 1.65
N ILE A 520 5.51 0.77 0.39
CA ILE A 520 5.71 -0.49 -0.31
C ILE A 520 7.05 -0.56 -1.02
N THR A 521 7.54 -1.77 -1.15
CA THR A 521 8.67 -2.06 -2.02
C THR A 521 8.22 -2.14 -3.47
N VAL A 522 9.01 -1.56 -4.38
CA VAL A 522 8.77 -1.60 -5.81
C VAL A 522 10.02 -2.06 -6.57
N PRO A 523 9.90 -2.52 -7.84
CA PRO A 523 11.05 -2.87 -8.65
C PRO A 523 12.09 -1.76 -8.72
N LYS A 524 13.34 -2.13 -9.01
CA LYS A 524 14.44 -1.16 -9.15
C LYS A 524 14.10 -0.07 -10.16
N SER A 525 14.35 1.17 -9.77
CA SER A 525 14.14 2.36 -10.61
C SER A 525 15.39 3.26 -10.58
N GLY A 526 15.39 4.34 -11.36
CA GLY A 526 16.49 5.30 -11.39
C GLY A 526 16.55 6.25 -10.19
N GLY A 527 15.50 6.27 -9.34
CA GLY A 527 15.39 7.14 -8.16
C GLY A 527 15.68 6.44 -6.84
N LEU A 528 15.64 7.22 -5.75
CA LEU A 528 15.70 6.67 -4.39
C LEU A 528 14.32 6.25 -3.91
N TYR A 529 13.34 7.16 -3.95
CA TYR A 529 11.96 6.94 -3.53
C TYR A 529 11.03 7.68 -4.50
N HIS A 530 9.76 7.39 -4.48
CA HIS A 530 8.72 8.15 -5.18
C HIS A 530 7.33 7.85 -4.61
N ALA A 531 6.38 8.74 -4.84
CA ALA A 531 4.98 8.56 -4.47
C ALA A 531 4.08 8.42 -5.71
N ASN A 532 3.04 7.61 -5.57
CA ASN A 532 1.99 7.46 -6.57
C ASN A 532 0.70 6.94 -5.90
N ASN A 533 -0.27 6.45 -6.69
CA ASN A 533 -1.51 5.87 -6.18
C ASN A 533 -1.34 4.54 -5.41
N ASP A 534 -0.14 3.99 -5.35
CA ASP A 534 0.21 2.85 -4.49
C ASP A 534 0.78 3.30 -3.13
N GLY A 535 0.94 4.61 -2.91
CA GLY A 535 1.51 5.19 -1.69
C GLY A 535 2.96 5.62 -1.84
N CYS A 536 3.73 5.54 -0.76
CA CYS A 536 5.18 5.74 -0.74
C CYS A 536 5.88 4.50 -1.28
N CYS A 537 6.57 4.63 -2.41
CA CYS A 537 7.21 3.56 -3.15
C CYS A 537 8.72 3.58 -2.95
N ILE A 538 9.27 2.49 -2.42
CA ILE A 538 10.70 2.35 -2.13
C ILE A 538 11.32 1.31 -3.08
N PRO A 539 12.16 1.71 -4.04
CA PRO A 539 12.83 0.76 -4.93
C PRO A 539 13.77 -0.18 -4.15
N PHE A 540 13.90 -1.42 -4.61
CA PHE A 540 14.71 -2.46 -3.95
C PHE A 540 16.13 -2.01 -3.60
N GLN A 541 16.77 -1.16 -4.41
CA GLN A 541 18.12 -0.67 -4.15
C GLN A 541 18.19 0.36 -3.01
N ALA A 542 17.06 0.90 -2.57
CA ALA A 542 16.99 2.00 -1.59
C ALA A 542 16.47 1.55 -0.20
N LEU A 543 16.29 0.25 0.02
CA LEU A 543 15.64 -0.29 1.22
C LEU A 543 16.48 -0.18 2.51
N ALA A 544 17.81 0.02 2.43
CA ALA A 544 18.69 -0.05 3.60
C ALA A 544 18.32 0.95 4.71
N GLN A 545 18.05 2.21 4.36
CA GLN A 545 17.67 3.24 5.33
C GLN A 545 16.23 3.07 5.86
N PRO A 546 15.21 2.81 5.01
CA PRO A 546 13.83 2.61 5.47
C PRO A 546 13.63 1.38 6.37
N THR A 547 14.42 0.33 6.18
CA THR A 547 14.28 -0.92 6.95
C THR A 547 15.22 -1.03 8.15
N THR A 548 16.03 0.00 8.41
CA THR A 548 16.94 -0.01 9.58
C THR A 548 16.18 0.11 10.91
N SER A 549 16.82 -0.33 11.99
CA SER A 549 16.41 -0.01 13.37
C SER A 549 17.36 0.99 14.04
N ASP A 550 18.26 1.61 13.28
CA ASP A 550 19.15 2.65 13.81
C ASP A 550 18.53 4.04 13.60
N PRO A 551 18.20 4.77 14.69
CA PRO A 551 17.59 6.10 14.61
C PRO A 551 18.48 7.16 13.93
N ASN A 552 19.79 6.93 13.87
CA ASN A 552 20.72 7.83 13.20
C ASN A 552 20.85 7.58 11.70
N TYR A 553 20.43 6.40 11.26
CA TYR A 553 20.51 5.98 9.86
C TYR A 553 19.15 6.01 9.14
N PHE A 554 18.04 5.94 9.90
CA PHE A 554 16.68 6.00 9.34
C PHE A 554 16.41 7.36 8.67
N ASP A 555 15.90 7.32 7.45
CA ASP A 555 15.66 8.53 6.66
C ASP A 555 14.27 9.13 6.94
N TYR A 556 14.14 9.86 8.06
CA TYR A 556 12.90 10.55 8.42
C TYR A 556 12.45 11.55 7.37
N TRP A 557 13.40 12.30 6.77
CA TRP A 557 13.06 13.30 5.77
C TRP A 557 12.54 12.67 4.49
N GLY A 558 13.25 11.68 3.95
CA GLY A 558 12.86 11.00 2.71
C GLY A 558 11.51 10.30 2.83
N MET A 559 11.26 9.61 3.94
CA MET A 559 9.97 8.94 4.14
C MET A 559 8.82 9.94 4.28
N ALA A 560 8.98 11.01 5.05
CA ALA A 560 8.00 12.07 5.16
C ALA A 560 7.86 12.90 3.87
N HIS A 561 8.86 12.95 3.02
CA HIS A 561 8.82 13.59 1.71
C HIS A 561 7.85 12.84 0.76
N GLU A 562 7.99 11.51 0.67
CA GLU A 562 7.14 10.72 -0.21
C GLU A 562 5.69 10.61 0.32
N LEU A 563 5.52 10.41 1.62
CA LEU A 563 4.19 10.48 2.23
C LEU A 563 3.60 11.88 2.08
N GLY A 564 4.42 12.91 2.17
CA GLY A 564 4.07 14.30 1.91
C GLY A 564 3.53 14.52 0.49
N HIS A 565 4.09 13.87 -0.55
CA HIS A 565 3.53 13.89 -1.89
C HIS A 565 2.14 13.26 -1.95
N VAL A 566 1.90 12.17 -1.24
CA VAL A 566 0.55 11.59 -1.13
C VAL A 566 -0.42 12.62 -0.54
N ASN A 567 0.01 13.34 0.49
CA ASN A 567 -0.80 14.26 1.28
C ASN A 567 -0.89 15.69 0.74
N GLN A 568 -0.13 16.06 -0.32
CA GLN A 568 -0.22 17.39 -0.91
C GLN A 568 -1.67 17.73 -1.29
N THR A 569 -2.13 18.89 -0.81
CA THR A 569 -3.52 19.30 -0.94
C THR A 569 -3.64 20.45 -1.93
N ALA A 570 -4.69 20.43 -2.76
CA ALA A 570 -4.89 21.33 -3.91
C ALA A 570 -4.66 22.83 -3.62
N GLY A 571 -5.05 23.37 -2.49
CA GLY A 571 -4.89 24.81 -2.19
C GLY A 571 -3.50 25.22 -1.71
N VAL A 572 -2.65 24.25 -1.37
CA VAL A 572 -1.26 24.46 -0.94
C VAL A 572 -0.27 24.10 -2.05
N LEU A 573 -0.77 23.66 -3.19
CA LEU A 573 0.00 23.21 -4.35
C LEU A 573 -0.37 24.02 -5.60
N TRP A 574 0.62 24.68 -6.21
CA TRP A 574 0.57 25.30 -7.54
C TRP A 574 1.88 25.05 -8.28
N ILE A 575 2.01 25.48 -9.51
CA ILE A 575 3.18 25.18 -10.34
C ILE A 575 4.49 25.65 -9.70
N GLY A 576 5.52 24.82 -9.71
CA GLY A 576 6.82 25.05 -9.09
C GLY A 576 6.92 24.61 -7.63
N LEU A 577 5.87 24.02 -7.05
CA LEU A 577 5.83 23.62 -5.65
C LEU A 577 5.68 22.11 -5.40
N THR A 578 5.72 21.28 -6.42
CA THR A 578 5.56 19.83 -6.23
C THR A 578 6.61 19.28 -5.24
N GLU A 579 7.89 19.66 -5.41
CA GLU A 579 8.99 19.27 -4.53
C GLU A 579 9.22 20.24 -3.35
N VAL A 580 8.28 21.13 -3.09
CA VAL A 580 8.38 22.15 -2.03
C VAL A 580 7.37 21.90 -0.92
N THR A 581 6.08 21.86 -1.23
CA THR A 581 5.04 21.79 -0.19
C THR A 581 4.86 20.41 0.43
N ASN A 582 5.27 19.33 -0.25
CA ASN A 582 5.45 18.02 0.37
C ASN A 582 6.49 18.05 1.51
N ASN A 583 7.52 18.85 1.38
CA ASN A 583 8.57 19.03 2.38
C ASN A 583 8.16 19.87 3.61
N ILE A 584 6.98 20.49 3.61
CA ILE A 584 6.39 21.03 4.86
C ILE A 584 6.14 19.88 5.83
N MET A 585 5.65 18.72 5.31
CA MET A 585 5.48 17.49 6.08
C MET A 585 6.82 16.95 6.59
N SER A 586 7.84 16.90 5.73
CA SER A 586 9.19 16.46 6.11
C SER A 586 9.77 17.30 7.24
N ALA A 587 9.68 18.62 7.13
CA ALA A 587 10.19 19.54 8.15
C ALA A 587 9.44 19.39 9.48
N TYR A 588 8.13 19.19 9.42
CA TYR A 588 7.30 18.96 10.61
C TYR A 588 7.64 17.63 11.29
N CYS A 589 7.72 16.55 10.53
CA CYS A 589 8.08 15.22 11.05
C CYS A 589 9.50 15.20 11.62
N GLU A 590 10.46 15.82 10.96
CA GLU A 590 11.83 15.94 11.47
C GLU A 590 11.84 16.69 12.82
N HIS A 591 11.10 17.77 12.94
CA HIS A 591 10.97 18.53 14.19
C HIS A 591 10.35 17.70 15.32
N LYS A 592 9.37 16.85 15.02
CA LYS A 592 8.69 16.01 16.02
C LYS A 592 9.47 14.77 16.42
N LEU A 593 10.20 14.15 15.51
CA LEU A 593 10.80 12.83 15.69
C LEU A 593 12.29 12.87 16.01
N LYS A 594 13.02 13.85 15.50
CA LYS A 594 14.44 14.04 15.79
C LYS A 594 14.64 14.91 17.03
N LYS A 595 14.80 14.28 18.18
CA LYS A 595 14.94 14.98 19.49
C LYS A 595 16.25 15.75 19.65
N ASN A 596 17.32 15.37 18.94
CA ASN A 596 18.67 15.91 19.15
C ASN A 596 19.27 16.29 17.82
N GLY A 597 18.68 17.20 17.12
CA GLY A 597 19.33 17.29 15.96
C GLY A 597 19.16 18.42 14.98
N PHE A 598 19.92 18.30 14.13
CA PHE A 598 20.17 18.85 12.86
C PHE A 598 18.87 18.99 12.04
N HIS A 599 18.42 20.19 11.86
CA HIS A 599 17.35 20.51 10.95
C HIS A 599 17.92 20.72 9.54
N ARG A 600 17.45 19.94 8.58
CA ARG A 600 17.98 19.91 7.22
C ARG A 600 17.99 21.28 6.53
N LEU A 601 17.01 22.14 6.82
CA LEU A 601 16.91 23.49 6.25
C LEU A 601 17.89 24.47 6.89
N GLU A 602 18.24 24.29 8.14
CA GLU A 602 19.06 25.22 8.94
C GLU A 602 20.55 24.89 8.87
N ASN A 603 20.92 23.77 8.25
CA ASN A 603 22.30 23.39 8.07
C ASN A 603 22.92 24.04 6.85
N GLU A 604 23.64 25.10 7.09
CA GLU A 604 24.34 25.85 6.03
C GLU A 604 25.43 25.03 5.31
N SER A 605 25.93 23.93 5.89
CA SER A 605 26.87 23.05 5.21
C SER A 605 26.23 22.30 4.03
N GLN A 606 24.91 22.28 3.94
CA GLN A 606 24.16 21.62 2.88
C GLN A 606 23.58 22.58 1.83
N GLY A 607 24.28 23.62 1.45
CA GLY A 607 23.93 24.45 0.30
C GLY A 607 23.58 25.90 0.62
N PHE A 608 23.92 26.37 1.79
CA PHE A 608 23.74 27.78 2.18
C PHE A 608 22.30 28.28 1.96
N ARG A 609 21.32 27.53 2.38
CA ARG A 609 19.88 27.73 2.05
C ARG A 609 19.36 29.01 2.65
N TYR A 610 19.57 29.25 3.97
CA TYR A 610 19.18 30.50 4.60
C TYR A 610 19.99 31.70 4.05
N TYR A 611 21.28 31.51 3.76
CA TYR A 611 22.06 32.53 3.08
C TYR A 611 21.46 32.91 1.73
N ASN A 612 21.14 31.94 0.89
CA ASN A 612 20.54 32.20 -0.41
C ASN A 612 19.13 32.81 -0.30
N TYR A 613 18.34 32.36 0.65
CA TYR A 613 17.03 32.94 0.92
C TYR A 613 17.13 34.41 1.33
N LEU A 614 17.98 34.75 2.32
CA LEU A 614 18.12 36.12 2.83
C LEU A 614 18.80 37.05 1.83
N ASN A 615 19.90 36.61 1.23
CA ASN A 615 20.77 37.51 0.44
C ASN A 615 20.43 37.54 -1.05
N ASN A 616 20.02 36.40 -1.64
CA ASN A 616 19.63 36.32 -3.04
C ASN A 616 18.11 36.48 -3.24
N GLY A 617 17.33 36.05 -2.28
CA GLY A 617 15.87 36.20 -2.28
C GLY A 617 15.43 37.57 -1.77
N ILE A 618 15.52 37.78 -0.46
CA ILE A 618 14.97 38.98 0.20
C ILE A 618 15.77 40.24 -0.12
N MET A 619 17.07 40.24 0.15
CA MET A 619 17.91 41.45 0.04
C MET A 619 18.02 41.95 -1.42
N LYS A 620 18.16 41.04 -2.40
CA LYS A 620 18.24 41.39 -3.84
C LYS A 620 16.88 41.47 -4.51
N GLU A 621 15.80 41.37 -3.73
CA GLU A 621 14.40 41.41 -4.23
C GLU A 621 14.14 40.40 -5.35
N ALA A 622 14.89 39.28 -5.38
CA ALA A 622 14.68 38.21 -6.33
C ALA A 622 13.33 37.52 -6.04
N LYS A 623 12.71 36.98 -7.09
CA LYS A 623 11.51 36.17 -6.90
C LYS A 623 11.87 34.87 -6.20
N LEU A 624 11.25 34.56 -5.06
CA LEU A 624 11.53 33.31 -4.34
C LEU A 624 10.74 32.11 -4.86
N LEU A 625 9.55 32.31 -5.41
CA LEU A 625 8.66 31.27 -5.91
C LEU A 625 8.33 31.48 -7.38
N PRO A 626 8.66 30.55 -8.21
CA PRO A 626 9.49 29.32 -8.18
C PRO A 626 10.88 29.51 -8.82
N SER A 627 11.35 30.72 -8.96
CA SER A 627 12.48 31.08 -9.85
C SER A 627 13.81 31.42 -9.15
N VAL A 628 13.96 31.12 -7.84
CA VAL A 628 15.23 31.33 -7.15
C VAL A 628 16.10 30.09 -7.25
N GLY A 629 16.96 30.08 -8.24
CA GLY A 629 18.18 29.25 -8.23
C GLY A 629 18.03 27.73 -8.29
N GLY A 630 16.84 27.22 -8.47
CA GLY A 630 16.61 25.77 -8.62
C GLY A 630 16.75 24.93 -7.33
N ASP A 631 16.96 25.52 -6.16
CA ASP A 631 16.95 24.81 -4.89
C ASP A 631 15.55 24.89 -4.23
N VAL A 632 14.82 23.76 -4.30
CA VAL A 632 13.49 23.61 -3.71
C VAL A 632 13.47 23.93 -2.21
N PHE A 633 14.57 23.72 -1.50
CA PHE A 633 14.68 23.98 -0.08
C PHE A 633 14.77 25.47 0.24
N VAL A 634 15.35 26.28 -0.66
CA VAL A 634 15.31 27.74 -0.52
C VAL A 634 13.90 28.26 -0.67
N THR A 635 13.14 27.72 -1.63
CA THR A 635 11.73 28.02 -1.84
C THR A 635 10.85 27.56 -0.67
N LEU A 636 11.23 26.48 0.03
CA LEU A 636 10.53 25.96 1.20
C LEU A 636 10.65 26.87 2.44
N ILE A 637 11.73 27.66 2.58
CA ILE A 637 12.00 28.41 3.81
C ILE A 637 10.84 29.31 4.25
N PRO A 638 10.17 30.08 3.41
CA PRO A 638 9.02 30.89 3.86
C PRO A 638 7.89 30.04 4.48
N PHE A 639 7.56 28.88 3.91
CA PHE A 639 6.56 27.97 4.47
C PHE A 639 7.03 27.40 5.81
N TYR A 640 8.31 27.05 5.89
CA TYR A 640 8.92 26.57 7.12
C TYR A 640 8.95 27.65 8.21
N GLN A 641 9.16 28.90 7.86
CA GLN A 641 9.09 30.02 8.80
C GLN A 641 7.68 30.24 9.34
N LEU A 642 6.67 30.13 8.46
CA LEU A 642 5.27 30.16 8.91
C LEU A 642 4.96 29.00 9.86
N LEU A 643 5.45 27.79 9.57
CA LEU A 643 5.31 26.61 10.43
C LEU A 643 6.03 26.83 11.79
N THR A 644 7.26 27.28 11.77
CA THR A 644 8.08 27.51 12.98
C THR A 644 7.47 28.60 13.85
N TYR A 645 6.95 29.67 13.22
CA TYR A 645 6.33 30.77 13.96
C TYR A 645 4.99 30.39 14.60
N THR A 646 4.16 29.62 13.90
CA THR A 646 2.83 29.26 14.41
C THR A 646 2.87 28.05 15.33
N GLU A 647 3.25 26.90 14.80
CA GLU A 647 3.30 25.64 15.53
C GLU A 647 4.55 25.53 16.40
N GLY A 648 5.73 25.86 15.82
CA GLY A 648 7.01 25.71 16.51
C GLY A 648 7.15 26.59 17.77
N THR A 649 6.54 27.78 17.80
CA THR A 649 6.44 28.62 19.00
C THR A 649 5.27 28.24 19.91
N GLY A 650 4.25 27.55 19.38
CA GLY A 650 2.98 27.27 20.06
C GLY A 650 2.04 28.47 20.10
N LEU A 651 2.30 29.58 19.41
CA LEU A 651 1.43 30.75 19.40
C LEU A 651 0.12 30.51 18.64
N GLN A 652 0.19 29.77 17.55
CA GLN A 652 -0.95 29.43 16.69
C GLN A 652 -0.82 28.00 16.15
N PRO A 653 -0.84 26.97 17.01
CA PRO A 653 -0.51 25.59 16.62
C PRO A 653 -1.49 24.99 15.60
N ASP A 654 -2.65 25.59 15.49
CA ASP A 654 -3.72 25.14 14.59
C ASP A 654 -3.70 25.81 13.21
N ALA A 655 -2.77 26.72 12.92
CA ALA A 655 -2.76 27.47 11.66
C ALA A 655 -2.70 26.56 10.42
N TYR A 656 -1.77 25.61 10.35
CA TYR A 656 -1.73 24.63 9.27
C TYR A 656 -2.89 23.65 9.26
N PRO A 657 -3.29 23.01 10.38
CA PRO A 657 -4.50 22.22 10.45
C PRO A 657 -5.75 22.91 9.86
N ASP A 658 -5.98 24.17 10.21
CA ASP A 658 -7.11 24.95 9.72
C ASP A 658 -6.95 25.39 8.26
N LEU A 659 -5.71 25.63 7.82
CA LEU A 659 -5.41 25.88 6.42
C LEU A 659 -5.81 24.70 5.55
N TYR A 660 -5.34 23.50 5.90
CA TYR A 660 -5.68 22.30 5.13
C TYR A 660 -7.19 22.02 5.11
N GLU A 661 -7.89 22.22 6.23
CA GLU A 661 -9.36 22.09 6.25
C GLU A 661 -10.04 23.15 5.39
N THR A 662 -9.59 24.39 5.43
CA THR A 662 -10.10 25.45 4.57
C THR A 662 -9.92 25.11 3.09
N MET A 663 -8.76 24.57 2.70
CA MET A 663 -8.49 24.14 1.32
C MET A 663 -9.37 22.97 0.88
N ARG A 664 -9.80 22.10 1.79
CA ARG A 664 -10.74 21.01 1.48
C ARG A 664 -12.18 21.48 1.31
N THR A 665 -12.59 22.46 2.11
CA THR A 665 -14.01 22.83 2.26
C THR A 665 -14.42 24.04 1.44
N THR A 666 -13.47 24.75 0.84
CA THR A 666 -13.73 25.95 0.03
C THR A 666 -13.42 25.71 -1.45
N ASN A 667 -13.85 26.69 -2.28
CA ASN A 667 -13.58 26.66 -3.72
C ASN A 667 -12.16 27.15 -4.01
N VAL A 668 -11.21 26.26 -4.00
CA VAL A 668 -9.84 26.53 -4.41
C VAL A 668 -9.81 26.82 -5.92
N PRO A 669 -9.09 27.87 -6.39
CA PRO A 669 -8.98 28.15 -7.82
C PRO A 669 -8.51 26.93 -8.62
N ALA A 670 -9.20 26.61 -9.71
CA ALA A 670 -8.88 25.47 -10.56
C ALA A 670 -7.58 25.71 -11.34
N ILE A 671 -6.82 24.63 -11.55
CA ILE A 671 -5.67 24.62 -12.45
C ILE A 671 -5.97 23.81 -13.70
N GLN A 672 -5.24 24.10 -14.78
CA GLN A 672 -5.39 23.39 -16.05
C GLN A 672 -4.01 22.94 -16.53
N ARG A 673 -3.79 21.64 -16.59
CA ARG A 673 -2.52 21.04 -17.02
C ARG A 673 -2.11 21.49 -18.42
N GLY A 674 -0.82 21.71 -18.62
CA GLY A 674 -0.23 22.10 -19.89
C GLY A 674 -0.61 23.51 -20.35
N ASN A 675 -1.29 24.33 -19.54
CA ASN A 675 -1.74 25.65 -19.97
C ASN A 675 -0.66 26.71 -19.78
N THR A 676 -0.04 27.14 -20.90
CA THR A 676 0.97 28.19 -20.98
C THR A 676 0.43 29.49 -21.60
N SER A 677 -0.90 29.63 -21.73
CA SER A 677 -1.53 30.85 -22.27
C SER A 677 -1.24 32.08 -21.40
N GLU A 678 -0.98 33.24 -22.03
CA GLU A 678 -0.79 34.50 -21.31
C GLU A 678 -2.03 34.92 -20.52
N ASN A 679 -3.23 34.42 -20.90
CA ASN A 679 -4.49 34.70 -20.20
C ASN A 679 -4.84 33.60 -19.16
N TYR A 680 -3.91 32.71 -18.83
CA TYR A 680 -4.09 31.70 -17.79
C TYR A 680 -3.60 32.22 -16.44
N TYR A 681 -4.46 32.20 -15.45
CA TYR A 681 -4.22 32.75 -14.11
C TYR A 681 -4.38 31.72 -12.99
N GLY A 682 -4.75 30.47 -13.29
CA GLY A 682 -5.15 29.47 -12.28
C GLY A 682 -4.13 29.26 -11.17
N ASP A 683 -2.85 29.03 -11.52
CA ASP A 683 -1.78 28.85 -10.53
C ASP A 683 -1.49 30.14 -9.75
N GLY A 684 -1.48 31.31 -10.41
CA GLY A 684 -1.34 32.61 -9.74
C GLY A 684 -2.50 32.92 -8.79
N GLN A 685 -3.73 32.61 -9.21
CA GLN A 685 -4.90 32.75 -8.34
C GLN A 685 -4.80 31.84 -7.10
N ARG A 686 -4.26 30.62 -7.22
CA ARG A 686 -4.01 29.75 -6.05
C ARG A 686 -3.01 30.35 -5.08
N GLN A 687 -1.92 30.90 -5.57
CA GLN A 687 -0.92 31.55 -4.72
C GLN A 687 -1.52 32.75 -3.97
N ILE A 688 -2.27 33.59 -4.64
CA ILE A 688 -3.00 34.73 -4.02
C ILE A 688 -4.04 34.21 -3.02
N TYR A 689 -4.77 33.15 -3.36
CA TYR A 689 -5.75 32.54 -2.49
C TYR A 689 -5.10 32.02 -1.21
N PHE A 690 -3.95 31.31 -1.31
CA PHE A 690 -3.18 30.88 -0.14
C PHE A 690 -2.83 32.06 0.77
N CYS A 691 -2.32 33.18 0.24
CA CYS A 691 -1.96 34.36 1.03
C CYS A 691 -3.18 34.94 1.79
N LYS A 692 -4.32 35.05 1.12
CA LYS A 692 -5.58 35.53 1.73
C LYS A 692 -6.03 34.60 2.86
N GLN A 693 -6.06 33.27 2.59
CA GLN A 693 -6.54 32.30 3.58
C GLN A 693 -5.60 32.21 4.78
N TRP A 694 -4.27 32.27 4.58
CA TRP A 694 -3.33 32.30 5.69
C TRP A 694 -3.57 33.49 6.63
N CYS A 695 -3.76 34.68 6.06
CA CYS A 695 -4.07 35.86 6.87
C CYS A 695 -5.41 35.74 7.62
N ASP A 696 -6.44 35.22 6.97
CA ASP A 696 -7.77 35.06 7.59
C ASP A 696 -7.74 34.01 8.73
N ILE A 697 -7.09 32.88 8.52
CA ILE A 697 -6.98 31.79 9.51
C ILE A 697 -6.20 32.25 10.73
N THR A 698 -5.08 32.92 10.50
CA THR A 698 -4.20 33.39 11.59
C THR A 698 -4.67 34.72 12.19
N GLN A 699 -5.66 35.40 11.57
CA GLN A 699 -6.09 36.76 11.93
C GLN A 699 -4.90 37.71 12.04
N THR A 700 -3.94 37.58 11.13
CA THR A 700 -2.68 38.34 11.13
C THR A 700 -2.38 38.79 9.70
N ASP A 701 -1.98 40.07 9.54
CA ASP A 701 -1.65 40.66 8.25
C ASP A 701 -0.21 40.30 7.86
N TYR A 702 -0.04 39.21 7.09
CA TYR A 702 1.24 38.78 6.56
C TYR A 702 1.59 39.42 5.21
N THR A 703 0.88 40.43 4.74
CA THR A 703 1.12 41.00 3.39
C THR A 703 2.55 41.45 3.20
N ASP A 704 3.16 42.15 4.17
CA ASP A 704 4.56 42.58 4.09
C ASP A 704 5.56 41.40 4.06
N PHE A 705 5.30 40.35 4.83
CA PHE A 705 6.07 39.10 4.76
C PHE A 705 5.96 38.44 3.39
N PHE A 706 4.76 38.33 2.84
CA PHE A 706 4.52 37.75 1.53
C PHE A 706 5.10 38.59 0.37
N ILE A 707 5.17 39.93 0.50
CA ILE A 707 5.88 40.78 -0.44
C ILE A 707 7.38 40.48 -0.37
N GLN A 708 7.97 40.51 0.82
CA GLN A 708 9.41 40.26 1.01
C GLN A 708 9.83 38.88 0.51
N THR A 709 9.01 37.85 0.71
CA THR A 709 9.30 36.46 0.36
C THR A 709 8.87 36.08 -1.05
N GLY A 710 8.37 37.03 -1.84
CA GLY A 710 8.05 36.85 -3.26
C GLY A 710 6.70 36.21 -3.56
N PHE A 711 5.85 35.96 -2.56
CA PHE A 711 4.48 35.46 -2.80
C PHE A 711 3.60 36.54 -3.45
N LEU A 712 3.76 37.79 -3.05
CA LEU A 712 3.03 38.94 -3.57
C LEU A 712 3.95 39.81 -4.43
N LYS A 713 4.48 39.23 -5.51
CA LYS A 713 5.24 39.93 -6.57
C LYS A 713 4.69 39.61 -7.94
N PRO A 714 4.64 40.58 -8.88
CA PRO A 714 4.20 40.31 -10.25
C PRO A 714 5.12 39.25 -10.90
N VAL A 715 4.51 38.30 -11.58
CA VAL A 715 5.19 37.27 -12.36
C VAL A 715 4.34 36.89 -13.57
N ASN A 716 4.98 36.60 -14.71
CA ASN A 716 4.35 36.03 -15.89
C ASN A 716 5.37 35.16 -16.63
N GLU A 717 5.52 33.93 -16.16
CA GLU A 717 6.54 32.99 -16.62
C GLU A 717 5.97 31.57 -16.76
N ASP A 718 6.48 30.80 -17.73
CA ASP A 718 6.21 29.37 -17.83
C ASP A 718 7.15 28.63 -16.90
N ILE A 719 6.56 27.86 -16.00
CA ILE A 719 7.28 27.07 -14.99
C ILE A 719 7.16 25.59 -15.33
N GLY A 720 8.32 24.90 -15.38
CA GLY A 720 8.40 23.44 -15.51
C GLY A 720 8.46 22.79 -14.15
N ASP A 721 7.51 21.87 -13.87
CA ASP A 721 7.41 21.13 -12.60
C ASP A 721 6.56 19.86 -12.83
N TYR A 722 7.14 18.78 -13.39
CA TYR A 722 6.45 17.57 -13.91
C TYR A 722 5.39 17.85 -14.97
N ASP A 723 5.03 19.10 -15.11
CA ASP A 723 4.13 19.68 -16.09
C ASP A 723 4.70 21.07 -16.43
N THR A 724 4.22 21.73 -17.48
CA THR A 724 4.60 23.10 -17.78
C THR A 724 3.33 23.96 -17.80
N ARG A 725 3.27 24.93 -16.88
CA ARG A 725 2.16 25.86 -16.78
C ARG A 725 2.67 27.28 -16.59
N ARG A 726 1.83 28.24 -16.99
CA ARG A 726 2.08 29.65 -16.73
C ARG A 726 1.76 30.01 -15.28
N LEU A 727 2.74 30.57 -14.57
CA LEU A 727 2.50 31.32 -13.34
C LEU A 727 2.29 32.78 -13.70
N HIS A 728 1.06 33.29 -13.62
CA HIS A 728 0.70 34.64 -13.94
C HIS A 728 0.04 35.34 -12.75
N ILE A 729 0.73 36.30 -12.15
CA ILE A 729 0.22 37.15 -11.06
C ILE A 729 0.44 38.60 -11.50
N THR A 730 -0.65 39.37 -11.59
CA THR A 730 -0.61 40.80 -11.97
C THR A 730 -0.52 41.69 -10.73
N GLN A 731 -0.13 42.97 -10.93
CA GLN A 731 -0.14 43.93 -9.83
C GLN A 731 -1.56 44.14 -9.29
N ASP A 732 -2.57 44.12 -10.13
CA ASP A 732 -3.98 44.27 -9.70
C ASP A 732 -4.40 43.13 -8.73
N MET A 733 -4.02 41.89 -9.03
CA MET A 733 -4.27 40.73 -8.12
C MET A 733 -3.62 40.92 -6.77
N ILE A 734 -2.39 41.45 -6.75
CA ILE A 734 -1.64 41.74 -5.53
C ILE A 734 -2.32 42.85 -4.74
N ASP A 735 -2.64 43.97 -5.41
CA ASP A 735 -3.32 45.12 -4.77
C ASP A 735 -4.67 44.72 -4.19
N GLU A 736 -5.45 43.92 -4.91
CA GLU A 736 -6.70 43.37 -4.40
C GLU A 736 -6.48 42.50 -3.14
N CYS A 737 -5.46 41.64 -3.12
CA CYS A 737 -5.08 40.83 -1.97
C CYS A 737 -4.73 41.70 -0.76
N ILE A 738 -3.83 42.68 -0.95
CA ILE A 738 -3.39 43.58 0.10
C ILE A 738 -4.56 44.38 0.64
N ASN A 739 -5.39 44.97 -0.23
CA ASN A 739 -6.57 45.73 0.17
C ASN A 739 -7.59 44.90 0.93
N TYR A 740 -7.79 43.64 0.50
CA TYR A 740 -8.65 42.70 1.20
C TYR A 740 -8.18 42.45 2.63
N VAL A 741 -6.87 42.13 2.82
CA VAL A 741 -6.30 41.84 4.15
C VAL A 741 -6.31 43.11 5.01
N LYS A 742 -5.89 44.28 4.49
CA LYS A 742 -5.87 45.52 5.24
C LYS A 742 -7.23 45.97 5.71
N ALA A 743 -8.29 45.71 4.92
CA ALA A 743 -9.68 45.98 5.33
C ALA A 743 -10.13 45.19 6.58
N LYS A 744 -9.44 44.09 6.92
CA LYS A 744 -9.70 43.29 8.11
C LYS A 744 -9.12 43.89 9.41
N ASN A 745 -8.18 44.86 9.28
CA ASN A 745 -7.45 45.44 10.39
C ASN A 745 -6.76 44.41 11.30
N TYR A 746 -6.21 43.36 10.73
CA TYR A 746 -5.43 42.38 11.47
C TYR A 746 -4.09 42.98 11.96
N PRO A 747 -3.56 42.56 13.13
CA PRO A 747 -2.21 42.91 13.54
C PRO A 747 -1.17 42.32 12.59
N THR A 748 -0.03 42.99 12.44
CA THR A 748 1.10 42.46 11.66
C THR A 748 1.95 41.48 12.47
N PRO A 749 2.59 40.49 11.82
CA PRO A 749 3.57 39.64 12.47
C PRO A 749 4.82 40.45 12.82
N PRO A 750 5.71 39.95 13.71
CA PRO A 750 6.97 40.64 14.02
C PRO A 750 7.85 40.86 12.79
N ALA A 751 8.47 42.05 12.63
CA ALA A 751 9.28 42.38 11.46
C ALA A 751 10.55 41.53 11.31
N GLY A 752 11.03 40.88 12.39
CA GLY A 752 12.14 39.94 12.36
C GLY A 752 11.76 38.55 11.85
N LEU A 753 10.51 38.30 11.45
CA LEU A 753 10.00 36.96 11.08
C LEU A 753 10.84 36.27 9.99
N VAL A 754 11.42 37.01 9.04
CA VAL A 754 12.29 36.46 7.99
C VAL A 754 13.58 35.81 8.50
N PHE A 755 13.91 35.97 9.77
CA PHE A 755 15.06 35.36 10.42
C PHE A 755 14.69 34.16 11.31
N ILE A 756 13.40 33.82 11.47
CA ILE A 756 12.98 32.76 12.39
C ILE A 756 13.53 31.41 11.94
N ASP A 757 14.05 30.67 12.92
CA ASP A 757 14.43 29.26 12.81
C ASP A 757 14.15 28.54 14.15
N THR A 758 14.49 27.25 14.27
CA THR A 758 14.25 26.50 15.50
C THR A 758 15.11 26.94 16.68
N TYR A 759 16.26 27.53 16.43
CA TYR A 759 17.19 27.97 17.50
C TYR A 759 16.75 29.29 18.13
N ASN A 760 16.14 30.19 17.36
CA ASN A 760 15.74 31.52 17.82
C ASN A 760 14.25 31.70 18.08
N LYS A 761 13.40 30.68 17.77
CA LYS A 761 11.93 30.76 17.89
C LYS A 761 11.43 31.19 19.27
N ASN A 762 12.19 30.89 20.34
CA ASN A 762 11.82 31.30 21.70
C ASN A 762 11.80 32.82 21.86
N ALA A 763 12.67 33.56 21.17
CA ALA A 763 12.65 35.04 21.21
C ALA A 763 11.33 35.59 20.64
N PHE A 764 10.76 34.92 19.62
CA PHE A 764 9.44 35.26 19.07
C PHE A 764 8.30 34.89 20.02
N ARG A 765 8.36 33.69 20.63
CA ARG A 765 7.36 33.24 21.59
C ARG A 765 7.28 34.17 22.80
N ASP A 766 8.44 34.49 23.37
CA ASP A 766 8.55 35.23 24.62
C ASP A 766 8.55 36.74 24.40
N LYS A 767 8.58 37.17 23.12
CA LYS A 767 8.60 38.58 22.68
C LYS A 767 9.72 39.39 23.33
N VAL A 768 10.94 38.83 23.30
CA VAL A 768 12.10 39.43 23.97
C VAL A 768 13.09 40.00 22.93
N THR A 769 13.58 41.18 23.20
CA THR A 769 14.50 41.89 22.32
C THR A 769 15.97 41.74 22.75
N VAL A 770 16.90 42.05 21.87
CA VAL A 770 18.31 42.16 22.19
C VAL A 770 18.49 43.33 23.15
N PRO A 771 19.19 43.19 24.30
CA PRO A 771 19.45 44.28 25.21
C PRO A 771 20.27 45.41 24.60
N ALA A 772 19.79 46.64 24.66
CA ALA A 772 20.44 47.82 24.03
C ALA A 772 21.73 48.30 24.76
N ASN A 773 21.99 47.79 25.96
CA ASN A 773 23.10 48.21 26.80
C ASN A 773 24.36 47.34 26.67
N ILE A 774 24.40 46.41 25.71
CA ILE A 774 25.60 45.61 25.43
C ILE A 774 26.63 46.49 24.70
N ALA A 775 27.85 46.48 25.20
CA ALA A 775 28.92 47.28 24.60
C ALA A 775 29.29 46.76 23.20
N ILE A 776 29.50 47.66 22.24
CA ILE A 776 29.93 47.36 20.88
C ILE A 776 31.25 46.55 20.93
N GLY A 777 31.37 45.52 20.12
CA GLY A 777 32.53 44.63 20.05
C GLY A 777 32.49 43.45 21.05
N THR A 778 31.52 43.41 21.96
CA THR A 778 31.36 42.29 22.91
C THR A 778 31.14 40.98 22.16
N GLY A 779 31.98 39.97 22.42
CA GLY A 779 31.90 38.66 21.79
C GLY A 779 32.15 38.64 20.27
N CYS A 780 32.66 39.73 19.72
CA CYS A 780 33.04 39.84 18.30
C CYS A 780 34.50 39.44 18.09
N ILE A 781 34.76 38.51 17.17
CA ILE A 781 36.13 38.05 16.86
C ILE A 781 36.36 38.27 15.36
N LYS A 782 37.31 39.17 15.02
CA LYS A 782 37.72 39.42 13.63
C LYS A 782 38.76 38.40 13.21
N SER A 783 38.53 37.70 12.10
CA SER A 783 39.46 36.76 11.50
C SER A 783 39.47 36.94 9.98
N GLY A 784 40.50 37.68 9.50
CA GLY A 784 40.56 38.13 8.11
C GLY A 784 39.39 39.09 7.78
N SER A 785 38.61 38.75 6.75
CA SER A 785 37.38 39.46 6.39
C SER A 785 36.15 39.02 7.19
N ASN A 786 36.26 37.91 7.93
CA ASN A 786 35.14 37.35 8.67
C ASN A 786 35.05 37.96 10.07
N ILE A 787 33.82 38.20 10.50
CA ILE A 787 33.51 38.61 11.88
C ILE A 787 32.61 37.56 12.49
N GLN A 788 33.14 36.88 13.52
CA GLN A 788 32.35 35.93 14.32
C GLN A 788 31.70 36.66 15.47
N ILE A 789 30.41 36.44 15.69
CA ILE A 789 29.66 37.02 16.80
C ILE A 789 29.17 35.92 17.69
N GLN A 790 29.63 35.90 18.95
CA GLN A 790 29.25 34.88 19.96
C GLN A 790 27.84 35.11 20.46
N HIS A 791 26.96 34.12 20.32
CA HIS A 791 25.54 34.21 20.74
C HIS A 791 25.37 34.45 22.22
N ALA A 792 26.22 33.87 23.06
CA ALA A 792 26.19 34.08 24.50
C ALA A 792 26.35 35.54 24.90
N SER A 793 26.97 36.36 24.03
CA SER A 793 27.16 37.80 24.26
C SER A 793 25.96 38.63 23.76
N TRP A 794 25.10 38.06 22.94
CA TRP A 794 23.98 38.75 22.28
C TRP A 794 22.68 37.92 22.47
N PRO A 795 22.15 37.88 23.71
CA PRO A 795 20.91 37.09 23.98
C PRO A 795 19.74 37.65 23.17
N ASN A 796 18.82 36.75 22.81
CA ASN A 796 17.60 37.03 22.05
C ASN A 796 17.80 37.56 20.61
N VAL A 797 19.01 37.48 20.07
CA VAL A 797 19.26 37.79 18.68
C VAL A 797 18.61 36.78 17.76
N VAL A 798 17.95 37.24 16.70
CA VAL A 798 17.33 36.37 15.71
C VAL A 798 18.10 36.33 14.38
N GLY A 799 18.90 37.33 14.13
CA GLY A 799 19.76 37.43 12.95
C GLY A 799 20.66 38.63 13.02
N PHE A 800 21.48 38.81 12.00
CA PHE A 800 22.41 39.94 11.88
C PHE A 800 22.28 40.61 10.53
N LYS A 801 22.42 41.93 10.50
CA LYS A 801 22.54 42.74 9.28
C LYS A 801 23.93 43.41 9.26
N THR A 802 24.56 43.26 8.11
CA THR A 802 25.92 43.85 7.87
C THR A 802 25.81 44.98 6.88
N TYR A 803 26.43 46.12 7.24
CA TYR A 803 26.39 47.34 6.46
C TYR A 803 27.81 47.78 6.05
N ASP A 804 27.93 48.38 4.87
CA ASP A 804 29.17 49.03 4.41
C ASP A 804 29.39 50.41 5.06
N ALA A 805 30.53 51.06 4.74
CA ALA A 805 30.87 52.38 5.26
C ALA A 805 29.90 53.49 4.81
N THR A 806 29.10 53.26 3.78
CA THR A 806 28.12 54.24 3.28
C THR A 806 26.71 53.97 3.89
N GLY A 807 26.61 52.92 4.70
CA GLY A 807 25.35 52.53 5.35
C GLY A 807 24.44 51.64 4.51
N ASN A 808 24.91 51.11 3.37
CA ASN A 808 24.15 50.17 2.58
C ASN A 808 24.17 48.77 3.23
N LEU A 809 23.05 48.08 3.23
CA LEU A 809 22.94 46.68 3.65
C LEU A 809 23.66 45.79 2.61
N ILE A 810 24.66 45.03 3.04
CA ILE A 810 25.46 44.16 2.18
C ILE A 810 25.27 42.68 2.47
N HIS A 811 24.90 42.32 3.72
CA HIS A 811 24.59 40.95 4.10
C HIS A 811 23.51 40.88 5.14
N MET A 812 22.74 39.76 5.07
CA MET A 812 21.80 39.29 6.11
C MET A 812 22.15 37.85 6.50
N THR A 813 22.24 37.60 7.80
CA THR A 813 22.50 36.24 8.32
C THR A 813 21.51 35.90 9.42
N ASN A 814 21.02 34.67 9.40
CA ASN A 814 20.22 34.16 10.51
C ASN A 814 21.10 33.66 11.67
N TYR A 815 20.51 33.20 12.76
CA TYR A 815 21.17 32.76 13.97
C TYR A 815 22.29 31.73 13.74
N GLY A 816 22.01 30.69 12.95
CA GLY A 816 22.93 29.57 12.72
C GLY A 816 23.90 29.71 11.56
N HIS A 817 23.82 30.83 10.79
CA HIS A 817 24.58 30.96 9.55
C HIS A 817 26.08 31.14 9.76
N GLY A 818 26.85 30.58 8.83
CA GLY A 818 28.33 30.69 8.83
C GLY A 818 29.05 29.63 9.63
N TYR A 819 28.35 28.77 10.30
CA TYR A 819 28.94 27.62 10.94
C TYR A 819 29.13 26.45 9.98
N ALA A 820 30.37 26.13 9.65
CA ALA A 820 30.79 24.97 8.88
C ALA A 820 31.31 23.86 9.82
N GLY A 821 30.53 23.49 10.81
CA GLY A 821 30.86 22.39 11.71
C GLY A 821 30.37 21.05 11.14
N SER A 822 31.30 20.12 11.08
CA SER A 822 31.01 18.74 10.74
C SER A 822 30.12 18.08 11.80
N ASN A 823 29.03 17.46 11.35
CA ASN A 823 28.34 16.36 12.00
C ASN A 823 27.45 16.62 13.21
N ASN A 824 26.15 16.48 12.99
CA ASN A 824 25.23 15.77 13.88
C ASN A 824 25.20 16.25 15.34
N HIS A 825 24.44 17.21 15.72
CA HIS A 825 24.12 17.67 17.09
C HIS A 825 24.80 18.99 17.51
N TYR A 826 24.58 20.06 16.78
CA TYR A 826 25.21 21.30 17.17
C TYR A 826 24.21 22.47 17.25
N GLU A 827 24.03 23.00 18.44
CA GLU A 827 23.50 24.35 18.62
C GLU A 827 24.61 25.35 18.25
N PRO A 828 24.36 26.23 17.27
CA PRO A 828 25.39 27.21 16.89
C PRO A 828 25.69 28.12 18.07
N THR A 829 26.97 28.27 18.44
CA THR A 829 27.41 29.13 19.50
C THR A 829 27.85 30.50 18.99
N TYR A 830 28.01 30.65 17.68
CA TYR A 830 28.35 31.90 17.02
C TYR A 830 27.78 31.94 15.60
N THR A 831 27.66 33.15 15.07
CA THR A 831 27.36 33.40 13.65
C THR A 831 28.54 34.07 13.00
N VAL A 832 28.89 33.69 11.75
CA VAL A 832 29.91 34.37 10.93
C VAL A 832 29.21 35.36 10.01
N CYS A 833 29.51 36.62 10.21
CA CYS A 833 29.07 37.73 9.38
C CYS A 833 30.19 38.18 8.43
N ALA A 834 29.84 38.73 7.27
CA ALA A 834 30.77 39.31 6.31
C ALA A 834 31.95 38.38 5.94
N TRP A 835 31.67 37.27 5.34
CA TRP A 835 32.61 36.23 4.91
C TRP A 835 33.03 36.31 3.43
N ASN A 836 32.60 37.32 2.72
CA ASN A 836 33.06 37.60 1.36
C ASN A 836 34.17 38.66 1.37
N SER A 837 35.38 38.26 0.98
CA SER A 837 36.58 39.12 0.98
C SER A 837 36.49 40.38 0.11
N ALA A 838 35.49 40.50 -0.75
CA ALA A 838 35.23 41.65 -1.61
C ALA A 838 34.44 42.76 -0.90
N GLU A 839 33.88 42.50 0.27
CA GLU A 839 33.01 43.42 0.99
C GLU A 839 33.65 43.80 2.32
N SER A 840 33.77 45.09 2.58
CA SER A 840 34.35 45.60 3.84
C SER A 840 33.19 45.97 4.76
N PRO A 841 32.89 45.18 5.81
CA PRO A 841 31.86 45.50 6.78
C PRO A 841 32.29 46.69 7.62
N ALA A 842 31.49 47.73 7.68
CA ALA A 842 31.73 48.86 8.57
C ALA A 842 30.92 48.75 9.87
N ARG A 843 29.74 48.16 9.81
CA ARG A 843 28.85 48.00 10.95
C ARG A 843 28.05 46.70 10.83
N ILE A 844 27.88 45.99 11.96
CA ILE A 844 27.00 44.86 12.06
C ILE A 844 26.00 45.11 13.19
N THR A 845 24.72 44.81 12.95
CA THR A 845 23.68 44.92 13.95
C THR A 845 23.10 43.58 14.28
N ALA A 846 22.81 43.34 15.56
CA ALA A 846 22.01 42.24 16.06
C ALA A 846 20.53 42.61 15.91
N VAL A 847 19.75 41.76 15.28
CA VAL A 847 18.34 41.97 15.02
C VAL A 847 17.49 41.24 16.05
N SER A 848 16.50 41.92 16.60
CA SER A 848 15.49 41.38 17.51
C SER A 848 14.30 40.79 16.75
N TYR A 849 13.47 40.03 17.43
CA TYR A 849 12.25 39.45 16.85
C TYR A 849 11.31 40.49 16.21
N ASP A 850 11.21 41.68 16.80
CA ASP A 850 10.40 42.81 16.31
C ASP A 850 11.04 43.63 15.20
N GLY A 851 12.26 43.24 14.76
CA GLY A 851 13.02 43.92 13.75
C GLY A 851 13.88 45.08 14.27
N SER A 852 13.83 45.40 15.56
CA SER A 852 14.73 46.41 16.16
C SER A 852 16.20 45.97 16.09
N GLU A 853 17.12 46.88 15.92
CA GLU A 853 18.54 46.60 15.69
C GLU A 853 19.42 47.24 16.77
N VAL A 854 20.37 46.47 17.28
CA VAL A 854 21.40 46.95 18.21
C VAL A 854 22.77 46.76 17.53
N THR A 855 23.60 47.81 17.42
CA THR A 855 24.94 47.69 16.85
C THR A 855 25.83 46.82 17.73
N CYS A 856 26.29 45.70 17.17
CA CYS A 856 27.14 44.73 17.85
C CYS A 856 28.62 44.84 17.43
N TYR A 857 28.90 45.32 16.22
CA TYR A 857 30.24 45.56 15.71
C TYR A 857 30.26 46.87 14.90
N GLN A 858 31.36 47.63 15.06
CA GLN A 858 31.69 48.81 14.26
C GLN A 858 33.19 48.86 14.06
N GLU A 859 33.64 49.09 12.82
CA GLU A 859 35.05 49.24 12.46
C GLU A 859 35.65 50.59 12.87
#